data_87d6391b205650d43a13d28767e9a645
#
_entry.id   87d6391b205650d43a13d28767e9a645
#
_cell.length_a   1.000
_cell.length_b   1.000
_cell.length_c   1.000
_cell.angle_alpha   90.00
_cell.angle_beta   90.00
_cell.angle_gamma   90.00
#
_symmetry.space_group_name_H-M   'P 1'
#
loop_
_entity.id
_entity.type
_entity.pdbx_description
1 polymer ?
#
loop_
_entity_poly.entity_id
_entity_poly.type
_entity_poly.pdbx_seq_one_letter_code
_entity_poly.pdbx_strand_id
1 'polypeptide(L)'
;MMTANEIRDSYKKFFESKGHTIVPSAPMVIKDDPTLMFTNAGMNQWKDIILGQRDPEPRRRADSQKCLRVSGKHNDLEEVGHDTYHHTMFEMLGNWSFGDYFKEGAIDYAWEYLVDVLHLNPADLYVTVFEGSKEEGLSRDDEAAKYWAKHVPADHIIDGNKHDNFWEMGDTGPCGPCSEIHLDSRTPEEKAKVPGRELVNKDDPQVIEIWNIVFMQFERKANGSLVPLGMNVIDTGMGFERLVRAIQGKNSNYDTDIFQPIIKKIGELSGFEYGKDEKIDVAMRVIADHLRAISFSIADGQLPSNAKAGYVIRRILRRAVRYAYTFLGQREAFLCKLVPTLVHEMGEAFPELKAQQVLIGRVMQEEEESFLRTLSTGINMLENVIAQTKKEGKTVVDGEKAFTLFDTYGFPLDLTELICHENGMEVDEDGFDTEMQKQKERARNAAAVETDDWVVLAEGETDFKGWDVTECDCHILRYRRVQQKKQTYYELVLDQTPFYAEMGGQVGDQGVLVAGNDKVEIFDTKRENNLPIHLTKKLPADAKATFHAEVNVKMRRGSEANHTATHLLDQALREVLGTHVEQKGSLCTPDYLRFDFSHFQKVTPEELRQVERIVNRRIREDIPLQDHRDVPMEEAKKLGAIALFGEKYGDKVRVVQFGSSVEFCGGCHAKSTGRIGLFRIVSESSVAAGVRRIEAITGEAAEESVYAQQDVMSNLKSFFNNAKDLTAVIKKTIEENDGLKKQVESYVKEQLVALRDKLVASATDVDGVRLIKYVIPTAIEPNAVKDLAFQVSGILPNDTLCVFGSTHEGKPLLTVMISKNLVESKKLNAGQLVREAAKLIKGGGGGAPHFATAGGKDASGLEEAVKKVVDLALA
;
A
#
# COMPACT_ATOMS: atom_id res chain seq x y z
N MET A 1 -27.14 -5.02 -32.87
CA MET A 1 -25.79 -5.36 -32.30
C MET A 1 -25.96 -5.30 -30.79
N MET A 2 -25.61 -6.36 -30.07
CA MET A 2 -25.78 -6.42 -28.62
C MET A 2 -24.74 -5.51 -27.93
N THR A 3 -25.18 -4.83 -26.88
CA THR A 3 -24.30 -4.08 -25.98
C THR A 3 -23.56 -5.01 -25.02
N ALA A 4 -22.48 -4.54 -24.41
CA ALA A 4 -21.73 -5.28 -23.38
C ALA A 4 -22.64 -5.76 -22.23
N ASN A 5 -23.53 -4.91 -21.74
CA ASN A 5 -24.50 -5.27 -20.69
C ASN A 5 -25.49 -6.37 -21.16
N GLU A 6 -26.01 -6.28 -22.37
CA GLU A 6 -26.90 -7.32 -22.93
C GLU A 6 -26.18 -8.67 -23.10
N ILE A 7 -24.89 -8.67 -23.49
CA ILE A 7 -24.08 -9.89 -23.60
C ILE A 7 -23.85 -10.50 -22.22
N ARG A 8 -23.48 -9.71 -21.22
CA ARG A 8 -23.30 -10.18 -19.83
C ARG A 8 -24.59 -10.79 -19.26
N ASP A 9 -25.71 -10.14 -19.49
CA ASP A 9 -27.01 -10.63 -19.03
C ASP A 9 -27.46 -11.87 -19.81
N SER A 10 -27.17 -11.95 -21.10
CA SER A 10 -27.42 -13.14 -21.92
C SER A 10 -26.71 -14.37 -21.38
N TYR A 11 -25.40 -14.22 -21.00
CA TYR A 11 -24.61 -15.31 -20.40
C TYR A 11 -25.24 -15.82 -19.09
N LYS A 12 -25.52 -14.89 -18.19
CA LYS A 12 -26.13 -15.24 -16.89
C LYS A 12 -27.48 -15.96 -17.07
N LYS A 13 -28.37 -15.43 -17.90
CA LYS A 13 -29.67 -16.03 -18.19
C LYS A 13 -29.56 -17.41 -18.84
N PHE A 14 -28.59 -17.58 -19.76
CA PHE A 14 -28.33 -18.86 -20.39
C PHE A 14 -27.95 -19.91 -19.33
N PHE A 15 -26.98 -19.64 -18.49
CA PHE A 15 -26.55 -20.58 -17.45
C PHE A 15 -27.57 -20.77 -16.33
N GLU A 16 -28.34 -19.73 -15.98
CA GLU A 16 -29.50 -19.88 -15.10
C GLU A 16 -30.52 -20.86 -15.68
N SER A 17 -30.79 -20.81 -16.97
CA SER A 17 -31.68 -21.76 -17.66
C SER A 17 -31.14 -23.20 -17.66
N LYS A 18 -29.81 -23.37 -17.50
CA LYS A 18 -29.15 -24.66 -17.35
C LYS A 18 -29.04 -25.11 -15.88
N GLY A 19 -29.71 -24.40 -14.96
CA GLY A 19 -29.78 -24.76 -13.55
C GLY A 19 -28.58 -24.27 -12.71
N HIS A 20 -27.83 -23.28 -13.21
CA HIS A 20 -26.76 -22.66 -12.44
C HIS A 20 -27.32 -21.55 -11.54
N THR A 21 -26.80 -21.47 -10.32
CA THR A 21 -27.06 -20.36 -9.43
C THR A 21 -26.14 -19.19 -9.84
N ILE A 22 -26.73 -18.03 -10.13
CA ILE A 22 -25.96 -16.84 -10.44
C ILE A 22 -25.44 -16.25 -9.13
N VAL A 23 -24.14 -16.08 -9.04
CA VAL A 23 -23.45 -15.57 -7.84
C VAL A 23 -22.79 -14.20 -8.11
N PRO A 24 -22.64 -13.34 -7.10
CA PRO A 24 -21.96 -12.07 -7.28
C PRO A 24 -20.45 -12.26 -7.48
N SER A 25 -19.83 -11.34 -8.20
CA SER A 25 -18.37 -11.29 -8.35
C SER A 25 -17.65 -11.20 -7.01
N ALA A 26 -16.59 -11.94 -6.84
CA ALA A 26 -15.69 -11.77 -5.70
C ALA A 26 -14.92 -10.45 -5.80
N PRO A 27 -14.44 -9.89 -4.67
CA PRO A 27 -13.48 -8.79 -4.68
C PRO A 27 -12.23 -9.15 -5.47
N MET A 28 -11.65 -8.16 -6.16
CA MET A 28 -10.40 -8.36 -6.90
C MET A 28 -9.18 -8.56 -5.98
N VAL A 29 -9.22 -8.03 -4.76
CA VAL A 29 -8.15 -8.19 -3.77
C VAL A 29 -8.51 -9.26 -2.78
N ILE A 30 -7.69 -10.30 -2.71
CA ILE A 30 -7.90 -11.44 -1.81
C ILE A 30 -7.25 -11.11 -0.46
N LYS A 31 -8.02 -11.16 0.62
CA LYS A 31 -7.53 -10.85 1.98
C LYS A 31 -7.12 -12.12 2.74
N ASP A 32 -7.73 -13.25 2.42
CA ASP A 32 -7.69 -14.47 3.24
C ASP A 32 -6.92 -15.64 2.59
N ASP A 33 -6.26 -15.44 1.44
CA ASP A 33 -5.38 -16.44 0.81
C ASP A 33 -3.94 -15.92 0.76
N PRO A 34 -3.01 -16.54 1.50
CA PRO A 34 -1.61 -16.10 1.51
C PRO A 34 -0.88 -16.40 0.20
N THR A 35 -1.44 -17.26 -0.67
CA THR A 35 -0.83 -17.66 -1.94
C THR A 35 -1.22 -16.75 -3.10
N LEU A 36 -2.31 -15.99 -2.97
CA LEU A 36 -2.85 -15.12 -4.00
C LEU A 36 -3.11 -13.72 -3.46
N MET A 37 -2.57 -12.72 -4.12
CA MET A 37 -2.80 -11.31 -3.76
C MET A 37 -4.07 -10.76 -4.44
N PHE A 38 -4.36 -11.22 -5.65
CA PHE A 38 -5.47 -10.77 -6.48
C PHE A 38 -6.25 -11.96 -7.04
N THR A 39 -7.54 -11.74 -7.28
CA THR A 39 -8.37 -12.66 -8.04
C THR A 39 -7.94 -12.59 -9.51
N ASN A 40 -7.19 -13.58 -9.97
CA ASN A 40 -6.68 -13.67 -11.33
C ASN A 40 -7.51 -14.60 -12.24
N ALA A 41 -8.43 -15.37 -11.66
CA ALA A 41 -9.36 -16.26 -12.35
C ALA A 41 -10.66 -16.45 -11.54
N GLY A 42 -11.75 -16.79 -12.20
CA GLY A 42 -13.05 -16.98 -11.56
C GLY A 42 -13.08 -18.07 -10.50
N MET A 43 -12.25 -19.09 -10.65
CA MET A 43 -12.19 -20.22 -9.73
C MET A 43 -11.55 -19.90 -8.37
N ASN A 44 -10.82 -18.81 -8.23
CA ASN A 44 -10.11 -18.50 -6.98
C ASN A 44 -11.05 -18.51 -5.76
N GLN A 45 -12.28 -18.05 -5.95
CA GLN A 45 -13.30 -18.05 -4.90
C GLN A 45 -13.86 -19.43 -4.54
N TRP A 46 -13.53 -20.48 -5.31
CA TRP A 46 -14.04 -21.86 -5.14
C TRP A 46 -12.95 -22.88 -4.81
N LYS A 47 -11.72 -22.40 -4.55
CA LYS A 47 -10.54 -23.24 -4.25
C LYS A 47 -10.83 -24.27 -3.14
N ASP A 48 -11.48 -23.84 -2.09
CA ASP A 48 -11.88 -24.67 -0.94
C ASP A 48 -12.88 -25.80 -1.33
N ILE A 49 -13.83 -25.50 -2.22
CA ILE A 49 -14.78 -26.51 -2.74
C ILE A 49 -14.04 -27.51 -3.64
N ILE A 50 -13.20 -27.01 -4.55
CA ILE A 50 -12.46 -27.88 -5.49
C ILE A 50 -11.53 -28.84 -4.74
N LEU A 51 -10.91 -28.37 -3.65
CA LEU A 51 -10.06 -29.19 -2.77
C LEU A 51 -10.84 -30.04 -1.76
N GLY A 52 -12.18 -30.07 -1.81
CA GLY A 52 -13.03 -30.85 -0.91
C GLY A 52 -13.07 -30.37 0.53
N GLN A 53 -12.73 -29.11 0.78
CA GLN A 53 -12.68 -28.49 2.11
C GLN A 53 -14.03 -27.86 2.52
N ARG A 54 -14.95 -27.71 1.57
CA ARG A 54 -16.31 -27.17 1.77
C ARG A 54 -17.31 -27.88 0.88
N ASP A 55 -18.56 -27.98 1.36
CA ASP A 55 -19.68 -28.56 0.62
C ASP A 55 -19.88 -27.85 -0.75
N PRO A 56 -20.00 -28.60 -1.86
CA PRO A 56 -20.22 -28.06 -3.18
C PRO A 56 -21.62 -27.46 -3.43
N GLU A 57 -22.57 -27.57 -2.52
CA GLU A 57 -23.93 -27.07 -2.78
C GLU A 57 -24.04 -25.53 -2.78
N PRO A 58 -24.70 -24.90 -3.78
CA PRO A 58 -25.23 -25.50 -5.01
C PRO A 58 -24.10 -25.91 -5.96
N ARG A 59 -24.30 -27.08 -6.64
CA ARG A 59 -23.26 -27.70 -7.47
C ARG A 59 -23.01 -27.01 -8.80
N ARG A 60 -23.92 -26.18 -9.26
CA ARG A 60 -23.76 -25.38 -10.49
C ARG A 60 -23.78 -23.91 -10.14
N ARG A 61 -22.77 -23.18 -10.57
CA ARG A 61 -22.66 -21.74 -10.34
C ARG A 61 -22.19 -21.03 -11.60
N ALA A 62 -22.61 -19.78 -11.77
CA ALA A 62 -22.08 -18.92 -12.83
C ALA A 62 -22.05 -17.46 -12.39
N ASP A 63 -21.10 -16.71 -12.92
CA ASP A 63 -20.97 -15.27 -12.68
C ASP A 63 -20.27 -14.51 -13.81
N SER A 64 -20.09 -13.20 -13.59
CA SER A 64 -19.12 -12.36 -14.26
C SER A 64 -18.13 -11.87 -13.21
N GLN A 65 -16.96 -12.51 -13.15
CA GLN A 65 -15.94 -12.24 -12.13
C GLN A 65 -14.98 -11.14 -12.56
N LYS A 66 -14.80 -10.16 -11.71
CA LYS A 66 -13.72 -9.15 -11.83
C LYS A 66 -12.37 -9.80 -11.58
N CYS A 67 -11.47 -9.75 -12.54
CA CYS A 67 -10.11 -10.30 -12.43
C CYS A 67 -9.07 -9.21 -12.59
N LEU A 68 -7.94 -9.36 -11.88
CA LEU A 68 -6.79 -8.45 -11.94
C LEU A 68 -5.50 -9.25 -12.17
N ARG A 69 -4.82 -9.01 -13.32
CA ARG A 69 -3.57 -9.66 -13.72
C ARG A 69 -2.44 -8.65 -13.82
N VAL A 70 -1.75 -8.41 -12.71
CA VAL A 70 -0.71 -7.36 -12.59
C VAL A 70 0.49 -7.80 -11.76
N SER A 71 0.56 -9.09 -11.42
CA SER A 71 1.67 -9.64 -10.62
C SER A 71 1.72 -11.17 -10.69
N GLY A 72 2.88 -11.74 -10.37
CA GLY A 72 3.10 -13.20 -10.31
C GLY A 72 3.21 -13.87 -11.67
N LYS A 73 2.65 -15.10 -11.78
CA LYS A 73 2.68 -15.92 -12.99
C LYS A 73 1.86 -15.30 -14.13
N HIS A 74 0.79 -14.57 -13.77
CA HIS A 74 -0.11 -13.88 -14.70
C HIS A 74 0.07 -12.36 -14.52
N ASN A 75 0.84 -11.74 -15.39
CA ASN A 75 1.12 -10.30 -15.33
C ASN A 75 1.08 -9.70 -16.73
N ASP A 76 -0.03 -9.04 -17.06
CA ASP A 76 -0.31 -8.48 -18.37
C ASP A 76 0.00 -6.96 -18.43
N LEU A 77 0.63 -6.39 -17.37
CA LEU A 77 0.78 -4.94 -17.20
C LEU A 77 1.55 -4.26 -18.35
N GLU A 78 2.57 -4.92 -18.88
CA GLU A 78 3.43 -4.33 -19.92
C GLU A 78 2.76 -4.34 -21.29
N GLU A 79 1.93 -5.33 -21.60
CA GLU A 79 1.21 -5.50 -22.85
C GLU A 79 0.03 -4.53 -22.98
N VAL A 80 -0.55 -4.12 -21.84
CA VAL A 80 -1.75 -3.27 -21.77
C VAL A 80 -1.55 -1.95 -22.52
N GLY A 81 -2.44 -1.71 -23.49
CA GLY A 81 -2.47 -0.53 -24.35
C GLY A 81 -1.61 -0.66 -25.60
N HIS A 82 -0.60 -1.54 -25.60
CA HIS A 82 0.28 -1.80 -26.72
C HIS A 82 -0.29 -2.83 -27.69
N ASP A 83 -0.97 -3.83 -27.18
CA ASP A 83 -1.76 -4.77 -27.98
C ASP A 83 -3.27 -4.43 -27.99
N THR A 84 -4.09 -5.34 -28.52
CA THR A 84 -5.51 -5.11 -28.74
C THR A 84 -6.45 -5.87 -27.79
N TYR A 85 -5.92 -6.70 -26.86
CA TYR A 85 -6.73 -7.65 -26.09
C TYR A 85 -6.29 -7.95 -24.66
N HIS A 86 -5.10 -7.50 -24.20
CA HIS A 86 -4.70 -7.64 -22.81
C HIS A 86 -5.19 -6.46 -21.95
N HIS A 87 -5.54 -6.76 -20.71
CA HIS A 87 -6.05 -5.80 -19.74
C HIS A 87 -5.49 -6.08 -18.35
N THR A 88 -5.25 -5.02 -17.55
CA THR A 88 -4.94 -5.18 -16.12
C THR A 88 -6.15 -5.71 -15.37
N MET A 89 -7.31 -5.10 -15.59
CA MET A 89 -8.61 -5.55 -15.08
C MET A 89 -9.50 -6.00 -16.24
N PHE A 90 -10.07 -7.19 -16.13
CA PHE A 90 -11.03 -7.71 -17.10
C PHE A 90 -12.14 -8.49 -16.38
N GLU A 91 -13.24 -8.68 -17.11
CA GLU A 91 -14.30 -9.56 -16.64
C GLU A 91 -14.11 -10.97 -17.21
N MET A 92 -14.18 -11.96 -16.33
CA MET A 92 -14.21 -13.38 -16.73
C MET A 92 -15.60 -13.92 -16.49
N LEU A 93 -16.30 -14.26 -17.56
CA LEU A 93 -17.56 -14.96 -17.49
C LEU A 93 -17.26 -16.43 -17.14
N GLY A 94 -17.69 -16.86 -15.98
CA GLY A 94 -17.39 -18.19 -15.45
C GLY A 94 -18.63 -19.04 -15.23
N ASN A 95 -18.52 -20.35 -15.50
CA ASN A 95 -19.49 -21.34 -15.05
C ASN A 95 -18.76 -22.55 -14.49
N TRP A 96 -19.30 -23.06 -13.39
CA TRP A 96 -18.69 -24.16 -12.61
C TRP A 96 -19.67 -25.30 -12.41
N SER A 97 -19.12 -26.53 -12.46
CA SER A 97 -19.80 -27.74 -12.08
C SER A 97 -18.96 -28.50 -11.05
N PHE A 98 -19.49 -28.69 -9.87
CA PHE A 98 -18.83 -29.39 -8.77
C PHE A 98 -19.39 -30.82 -8.66
N GLY A 99 -18.81 -31.72 -9.47
CA GLY A 99 -19.22 -33.13 -9.48
C GLY A 99 -20.63 -33.38 -10.02
N ASP A 100 -21.18 -32.49 -10.88
CA ASP A 100 -22.47 -32.66 -11.53
C ASP A 100 -22.26 -33.05 -13.01
N TYR A 101 -22.12 -32.11 -13.94
CA TYR A 101 -21.72 -32.42 -15.30
C TYR A 101 -20.22 -32.25 -15.49
N PHE A 102 -19.67 -32.89 -16.55
CA PHE A 102 -18.25 -32.82 -16.85
C PHE A 102 -18.00 -32.42 -18.32
N LYS A 103 -16.97 -32.93 -18.98
CA LYS A 103 -16.50 -32.50 -20.32
C LYS A 103 -17.61 -32.37 -21.35
N GLU A 104 -18.45 -33.42 -21.52
CA GLU A 104 -19.53 -33.42 -22.53
C GLU A 104 -20.50 -32.27 -22.31
N GLY A 105 -21.02 -32.14 -21.09
CA GLY A 105 -21.96 -31.05 -20.79
C GLY A 105 -21.35 -29.67 -20.89
N ALA A 106 -20.07 -29.50 -20.51
CA ALA A 106 -19.38 -28.21 -20.63
C ALA A 106 -19.19 -27.80 -22.09
N ILE A 107 -18.77 -28.74 -22.94
CA ILE A 107 -18.58 -28.54 -24.38
C ILE A 107 -19.90 -28.21 -25.06
N ASP A 108 -20.97 -29.02 -24.78
CA ASP A 108 -22.28 -28.79 -25.36
C ASP A 108 -22.86 -27.42 -24.97
N TYR A 109 -22.75 -27.00 -23.70
CA TYR A 109 -23.20 -25.66 -23.27
C TYR A 109 -22.40 -24.55 -23.91
N ALA A 110 -21.08 -24.71 -24.01
CA ALA A 110 -20.25 -23.70 -24.64
C ALA A 110 -20.60 -23.52 -26.12
N TRP A 111 -20.79 -24.61 -26.84
CA TRP A 111 -21.20 -24.58 -28.24
C TRP A 111 -22.59 -23.97 -28.43
N GLU A 112 -23.58 -24.43 -27.68
CA GLU A 112 -24.95 -23.90 -27.71
C GLU A 112 -24.96 -22.39 -27.46
N TYR A 113 -24.18 -21.92 -26.48
CA TYR A 113 -24.14 -20.49 -26.15
C TYR A 113 -23.52 -19.66 -27.29
N LEU A 114 -22.39 -20.09 -27.81
CA LEU A 114 -21.67 -19.31 -28.85
C LEU A 114 -22.39 -19.34 -30.20
N VAL A 115 -22.92 -20.51 -30.59
CA VAL A 115 -23.46 -20.72 -31.93
C VAL A 115 -24.98 -20.49 -31.99
N ASP A 116 -25.73 -21.07 -31.04
CA ASP A 116 -27.19 -21.00 -31.10
C ASP A 116 -27.75 -19.74 -30.46
N VAL A 117 -27.10 -19.22 -29.40
CA VAL A 117 -27.56 -18.01 -28.70
C VAL A 117 -26.91 -16.76 -29.26
N LEU A 118 -25.58 -16.72 -29.40
CA LEU A 118 -24.83 -15.54 -29.85
C LEU A 118 -24.66 -15.51 -31.39
N HIS A 119 -24.97 -16.58 -32.07
CA HIS A 119 -24.94 -16.69 -33.56
C HIS A 119 -23.55 -16.45 -34.15
N LEU A 120 -22.46 -16.81 -33.45
CA LEU A 120 -21.15 -16.85 -34.06
C LEU A 120 -21.10 -17.88 -35.16
N ASN A 121 -20.35 -17.58 -36.24
CA ASN A 121 -20.24 -18.49 -37.38
C ASN A 121 -19.35 -19.71 -37.00
N PRO A 122 -19.90 -20.94 -37.02
CA PRO A 122 -19.14 -22.13 -36.68
C PRO A 122 -17.87 -22.36 -37.49
N ALA A 123 -17.84 -21.85 -38.76
CA ALA A 123 -16.68 -21.98 -39.63
C ALA A 123 -15.46 -21.11 -39.17
N ASP A 124 -15.67 -20.18 -38.27
CA ASP A 124 -14.66 -19.28 -37.74
C ASP A 124 -14.13 -19.69 -36.35
N LEU A 125 -14.69 -20.80 -35.80
CA LEU A 125 -14.34 -21.32 -34.49
C LEU A 125 -13.35 -22.49 -34.60
N TYR A 126 -12.26 -22.42 -33.88
CA TYR A 126 -11.29 -23.49 -33.70
C TYR A 126 -11.21 -23.86 -32.23
N VAL A 127 -10.96 -25.14 -31.95
CA VAL A 127 -10.86 -25.64 -30.58
C VAL A 127 -9.55 -26.36 -30.36
N THR A 128 -8.98 -26.20 -29.15
CA THR A 128 -7.79 -26.93 -28.79
C THR A 128 -8.12 -28.06 -27.82
N VAL A 129 -7.31 -29.11 -27.80
CA VAL A 129 -7.35 -30.18 -26.81
C VAL A 129 -5.94 -30.48 -26.33
N PHE A 130 -5.80 -30.85 -25.09
CA PHE A 130 -4.50 -31.19 -24.49
C PHE A 130 -3.82 -32.35 -25.20
N GLU A 131 -2.63 -32.18 -25.73
CA GLU A 131 -1.85 -33.21 -26.46
C GLU A 131 -1.23 -34.28 -25.55
N GLY A 132 -1.28 -34.06 -24.21
CA GLY A 132 -0.60 -34.89 -23.22
C GLY A 132 0.77 -34.36 -22.81
N SER A 133 1.34 -34.94 -21.77
CA SER A 133 2.70 -34.68 -21.29
C SER A 133 3.38 -35.98 -20.88
N LYS A 134 4.44 -36.34 -21.61
CA LYS A 134 5.24 -37.54 -21.29
C LYS A 134 5.99 -37.41 -19.97
N GLU A 135 6.41 -36.19 -19.65
CA GLU A 135 7.14 -35.89 -18.42
C GLU A 135 6.28 -36.12 -17.17
N GLU A 136 5.00 -35.83 -17.27
CA GLU A 136 4.03 -35.99 -16.16
C GLU A 136 3.20 -37.27 -16.26
N GLY A 137 3.42 -38.08 -17.29
CA GLY A 137 2.68 -39.32 -17.50
C GLY A 137 1.22 -39.12 -17.90
N LEU A 138 0.88 -37.96 -18.48
CA LEU A 138 -0.47 -37.63 -18.92
C LEU A 138 -0.64 -37.92 -20.40
N SER A 139 -1.74 -38.59 -20.75
CA SER A 139 -2.12 -38.84 -22.12
C SER A 139 -2.88 -37.67 -22.75
N ARG A 140 -2.95 -37.70 -24.10
CA ARG A 140 -3.81 -36.79 -24.84
C ARG A 140 -5.26 -36.84 -24.36
N ASP A 141 -5.96 -35.73 -24.37
CA ASP A 141 -7.40 -35.68 -24.02
C ASP A 141 -8.30 -36.09 -25.20
N ASP A 142 -8.28 -37.41 -25.51
CA ASP A 142 -9.11 -37.99 -26.58
C ASP A 142 -10.60 -37.88 -26.28
N GLU A 143 -10.99 -37.78 -25.02
CA GLU A 143 -12.38 -37.62 -24.60
C GLU A 143 -12.92 -36.24 -25.00
N ALA A 144 -12.20 -35.17 -24.72
CA ALA A 144 -12.56 -33.82 -25.17
C ALA A 144 -12.60 -33.73 -26.71
N ALA A 145 -11.61 -34.32 -27.39
CA ALA A 145 -11.59 -34.36 -28.85
C ALA A 145 -12.81 -35.06 -29.43
N LYS A 146 -13.25 -36.18 -28.83
CA LYS A 146 -14.45 -36.91 -29.24
C LYS A 146 -15.73 -36.07 -29.05
N TYR A 147 -15.85 -35.30 -27.96
CA TYR A 147 -17.03 -34.48 -27.75
C TYR A 147 -17.04 -33.30 -28.72
N TRP A 148 -15.90 -32.66 -28.98
CA TRP A 148 -15.78 -31.59 -29.97
C TRP A 148 -16.09 -32.06 -31.39
N ALA A 149 -15.75 -33.30 -31.76
CA ALA A 149 -16.05 -33.85 -33.09
C ALA A 149 -17.57 -33.97 -33.40
N LYS A 150 -18.44 -33.76 -32.39
CA LYS A 150 -19.89 -33.64 -32.61
C LYS A 150 -20.28 -32.27 -33.18
N HIS A 151 -19.44 -31.26 -32.95
CA HIS A 151 -19.76 -29.85 -33.19
C HIS A 151 -18.92 -29.24 -34.31
N VAL A 152 -17.63 -29.59 -34.37
CA VAL A 152 -16.69 -29.04 -35.37
C VAL A 152 -16.04 -30.11 -36.21
N PRO A 153 -15.64 -29.80 -37.47
CA PRO A 153 -14.89 -30.71 -38.31
C PRO A 153 -13.50 -31.02 -37.72
N ALA A 154 -12.91 -32.14 -38.07
CA ALA A 154 -11.66 -32.62 -37.47
C ALA A 154 -10.48 -31.69 -37.70
N ASP A 155 -10.47 -30.90 -38.75
CA ASP A 155 -9.43 -29.90 -39.03
C ASP A 155 -9.58 -28.62 -38.17
N HIS A 156 -10.68 -28.45 -37.46
CA HIS A 156 -10.87 -27.39 -36.45
C HIS A 156 -10.51 -27.85 -35.03
N ILE A 157 -10.14 -29.12 -34.82
CA ILE A 157 -9.64 -29.63 -33.52
C ILE A 157 -8.12 -29.65 -33.58
N ILE A 158 -7.46 -28.93 -32.71
CA ILE A 158 -6.02 -28.72 -32.71
C ILE A 158 -5.44 -29.24 -31.40
N ASP A 159 -4.32 -29.98 -31.49
CA ASP A 159 -3.60 -30.42 -30.30
C ASP A 159 -2.79 -29.25 -29.72
N GLY A 160 -2.96 -28.95 -28.44
CA GLY A 160 -2.24 -27.91 -27.74
C GLY A 160 -1.31 -28.50 -26.66
N ASN A 161 -0.18 -27.86 -26.50
CA ASN A 161 0.86 -28.28 -25.60
C ASN A 161 0.47 -28.01 -24.11
N LYS A 162 1.32 -28.42 -23.18
CA LYS A 162 1.07 -28.24 -21.74
C LYS A 162 0.97 -26.75 -21.35
N HIS A 163 1.71 -25.88 -21.99
CA HIS A 163 1.67 -24.44 -21.66
C HIS A 163 0.29 -23.84 -21.94
N ASP A 164 -0.32 -24.22 -23.06
CA ASP A 164 -1.58 -23.65 -23.53
C ASP A 164 -2.80 -24.46 -23.00
N ASN A 165 -2.70 -25.79 -22.95
CA ASN A 165 -3.84 -26.67 -22.67
C ASN A 165 -3.75 -27.49 -21.38
N PHE A 166 -2.92 -27.08 -20.40
CA PHE A 166 -2.94 -27.62 -19.05
C PHE A 166 -2.92 -26.48 -18.04
N TRP A 167 -4.09 -26.16 -17.50
CA TRP A 167 -4.23 -25.02 -16.60
C TRP A 167 -3.80 -25.37 -15.18
N GLU A 168 -3.06 -24.47 -14.52
CA GLU A 168 -2.60 -24.57 -13.15
C GLU A 168 -2.87 -23.27 -12.41
N MET A 169 -3.47 -23.34 -11.23
CA MET A 169 -3.79 -22.15 -10.42
C MET A 169 -2.52 -21.39 -9.99
N GLY A 170 -1.45 -22.11 -9.69
CA GLY A 170 -0.15 -21.59 -9.25
C GLY A 170 0.87 -22.73 -9.23
N ASP A 171 1.92 -22.58 -8.41
CA ASP A 171 2.94 -23.62 -8.23
C ASP A 171 2.37 -24.86 -7.50
N THR A 172 1.28 -24.70 -6.75
CA THR A 172 0.53 -25.75 -6.08
C THR A 172 -0.97 -25.46 -6.17
N GLY A 173 -1.81 -26.49 -6.03
CA GLY A 173 -3.26 -26.37 -6.00
C GLY A 173 -3.95 -27.09 -7.15
N PRO A 174 -5.25 -26.82 -7.38
CA PRO A 174 -6.05 -27.47 -8.42
C PRO A 174 -5.46 -27.22 -9.80
N CYS A 175 -5.51 -28.25 -10.65
CA CYS A 175 -5.05 -28.20 -12.03
C CYS A 175 -5.72 -29.27 -12.89
N GLY A 176 -5.63 -29.12 -14.21
CA GLY A 176 -6.13 -30.11 -15.14
C GLY A 176 -5.99 -29.71 -16.60
N PRO A 177 -6.19 -30.66 -17.53
CA PRO A 177 -6.22 -30.36 -18.95
C PRO A 177 -7.35 -29.38 -19.26
N CYS A 178 -7.17 -28.57 -20.27
CA CYS A 178 -8.19 -27.62 -20.71
C CYS A 178 -8.36 -27.66 -22.23
N SER A 179 -9.46 -27.08 -22.66
CA SER A 179 -9.84 -26.92 -24.06
C SER A 179 -10.19 -25.47 -24.29
N GLU A 180 -9.53 -24.84 -25.25
CA GLU A 180 -9.77 -23.45 -25.61
C GLU A 180 -10.63 -23.36 -26.83
N ILE A 181 -11.46 -22.31 -26.93
CA ILE A 181 -12.20 -21.93 -28.12
C ILE A 181 -11.61 -20.66 -28.66
N HIS A 182 -11.12 -20.70 -29.90
CA HIS A 182 -10.53 -19.58 -30.61
C HIS A 182 -11.49 -19.10 -31.71
N LEU A 183 -11.52 -17.79 -31.90
CA LEU A 183 -12.27 -17.16 -32.97
C LEU A 183 -11.31 -16.53 -33.97
N ASP A 184 -11.47 -16.90 -35.26
CA ASP A 184 -10.82 -16.22 -36.37
C ASP A 184 -11.71 -15.09 -36.89
N SER A 185 -11.39 -13.87 -36.53
CA SER A 185 -12.13 -12.65 -36.90
C SER A 185 -11.62 -11.98 -38.18
N ARG A 186 -10.66 -12.58 -38.88
CA ARG A 186 -10.07 -12.06 -40.09
C ARG A 186 -11.07 -12.02 -41.27
N THR A 187 -10.73 -11.23 -42.28
CA THR A 187 -11.52 -11.16 -43.52
C THR A 187 -11.46 -12.48 -44.31
N PRO A 188 -12.45 -12.78 -45.14
CA PRO A 188 -12.42 -13.97 -46.00
C PRO A 188 -11.16 -14.07 -46.87
N GLU A 189 -10.63 -12.92 -47.36
CA GLU A 189 -9.43 -12.83 -48.16
C GLU A 189 -8.15 -13.20 -47.39
N GLU A 190 -8.09 -12.84 -46.09
CA GLU A 190 -6.99 -13.21 -45.21
C GLU A 190 -7.06 -14.69 -44.81
N LYS A 191 -8.25 -15.20 -44.54
CA LYS A 191 -8.50 -16.63 -44.25
C LYS A 191 -8.13 -17.52 -45.43
N ALA A 192 -8.36 -17.05 -46.65
CA ALA A 192 -8.00 -17.78 -47.86
C ALA A 192 -6.48 -17.88 -48.09
N LYS A 193 -5.70 -16.93 -47.54
CA LYS A 193 -4.22 -16.91 -47.66
C LYS A 193 -3.56 -17.82 -46.63
N VAL A 194 -4.03 -17.77 -45.39
CA VAL A 194 -3.50 -18.57 -44.26
C VAL A 194 -4.69 -19.14 -43.52
N PRO A 195 -4.86 -20.46 -43.46
CA PRO A 195 -5.93 -21.10 -42.68
C PRO A 195 -5.85 -20.70 -41.18
N GLY A 196 -6.98 -20.41 -40.55
CA GLY A 196 -7.04 -20.01 -39.12
C GLY A 196 -6.35 -20.99 -38.20
N ARG A 197 -6.45 -22.30 -38.48
CA ARG A 197 -5.79 -23.34 -37.69
C ARG A 197 -4.26 -23.17 -37.52
N GLU A 198 -3.61 -22.53 -38.48
CA GLU A 198 -2.16 -22.30 -38.45
C GLU A 198 -1.77 -21.14 -37.50
N LEU A 199 -2.75 -20.30 -37.13
CA LEU A 199 -2.59 -19.10 -36.34
C LEU A 199 -3.09 -19.26 -34.89
N VAL A 200 -3.76 -20.39 -34.57
CA VAL A 200 -4.17 -20.71 -33.21
C VAL A 200 -2.93 -20.82 -32.32
N ASN A 201 -2.91 -20.11 -31.18
CA ASN A 201 -1.79 -20.01 -30.24
C ASN A 201 -0.46 -19.55 -30.89
N LYS A 202 -0.56 -18.59 -31.83
CA LYS A 202 0.60 -17.95 -32.51
C LYS A 202 0.62 -16.43 -32.35
N ASP A 203 -0.02 -15.90 -31.33
CA ASP A 203 -0.08 -14.47 -31.02
C ASP A 203 -0.68 -13.60 -32.14
N ASP A 204 -1.52 -14.20 -33.00
CA ASP A 204 -2.22 -13.43 -34.04
C ASP A 204 -3.36 -12.61 -33.38
N PRO A 205 -3.37 -11.27 -33.54
CA PRO A 205 -4.34 -10.40 -32.89
C PRO A 205 -5.78 -10.57 -33.34
N GLN A 206 -6.03 -11.35 -34.43
CA GLN A 206 -7.36 -11.63 -34.97
C GLN A 206 -7.77 -13.10 -34.88
N VAL A 207 -6.89 -14.01 -34.44
CA VAL A 207 -7.20 -15.42 -34.14
C VAL A 207 -6.98 -15.66 -32.66
N ILE A 208 -7.94 -15.24 -31.87
CA ILE A 208 -7.79 -15.12 -30.41
C ILE A 208 -8.60 -16.19 -29.67
N GLU A 209 -8.06 -16.67 -28.55
CA GLU A 209 -8.80 -17.41 -27.54
C GLU A 209 -9.90 -16.52 -26.95
N ILE A 210 -11.14 -16.99 -26.99
CA ILE A 210 -12.29 -16.32 -26.37
C ILE A 210 -12.78 -17.02 -25.12
N TRP A 211 -12.60 -18.36 -25.00
CA TRP A 211 -13.08 -19.15 -23.88
C TRP A 211 -12.17 -20.32 -23.58
N ASN A 212 -11.78 -20.49 -22.31
CA ASN A 212 -11.04 -21.64 -21.82
C ASN A 212 -11.95 -22.50 -20.92
N ILE A 213 -12.04 -23.80 -21.23
CA ILE A 213 -12.82 -24.78 -20.48
C ILE A 213 -11.85 -25.73 -19.78
N VAL A 214 -11.72 -25.61 -18.46
CA VAL A 214 -10.78 -26.38 -17.67
C VAL A 214 -11.47 -27.59 -17.05
N PHE A 215 -10.88 -28.76 -17.26
CA PHE A 215 -11.30 -30.03 -16.70
C PHE A 215 -10.47 -30.34 -15.46
N MET A 216 -10.84 -29.75 -14.32
CA MET A 216 -10.11 -29.92 -13.06
C MET A 216 -10.20 -31.34 -12.58
N GLN A 217 -9.08 -32.06 -12.59
CA GLN A 217 -8.99 -33.48 -12.25
C GLN A 217 -7.91 -33.77 -11.23
N PHE A 218 -6.95 -32.83 -11.05
CA PHE A 218 -5.76 -33.05 -10.24
C PHE A 218 -5.49 -31.88 -9.28
N GLU A 219 -4.74 -32.20 -8.23
CA GLU A 219 -4.08 -31.23 -7.37
C GLU A 219 -2.56 -31.37 -7.54
N ARG A 220 -1.87 -30.26 -7.82
CA ARG A 220 -0.41 -30.17 -7.81
C ARG A 220 0.06 -30.01 -6.38
N LYS A 221 0.82 -30.98 -5.87
CA LYS A 221 1.42 -30.95 -4.54
C LYS A 221 2.74 -30.15 -4.52
N ALA A 222 3.20 -29.76 -3.33
CA ALA A 222 4.45 -29.00 -3.16
C ALA A 222 5.69 -29.75 -3.68
N ASN A 223 5.66 -31.07 -3.71
CA ASN A 223 6.71 -31.91 -4.28
C ASN A 223 6.63 -32.05 -5.81
N GLY A 224 5.72 -31.36 -6.47
CA GLY A 224 5.48 -31.39 -7.91
C GLY A 224 4.61 -32.55 -8.42
N SER A 225 4.20 -33.50 -7.56
CA SER A 225 3.36 -34.62 -7.99
C SER A 225 1.91 -34.19 -8.25
N LEU A 226 1.24 -34.93 -9.17
CA LEU A 226 -0.19 -34.77 -9.44
C LEU A 226 -0.98 -35.84 -8.69
N VAL A 227 -1.95 -35.42 -7.90
CA VAL A 227 -2.87 -36.32 -7.18
C VAL A 227 -4.27 -36.07 -7.72
N PRO A 228 -5.04 -37.12 -8.05
CA PRO A 228 -6.43 -36.95 -8.47
C PRO A 228 -7.29 -36.26 -7.41
N LEU A 229 -8.14 -35.31 -7.84
CA LEU A 229 -9.16 -34.71 -6.98
C LEU A 229 -10.24 -35.72 -6.60
N GLY A 230 -10.90 -35.49 -5.47
CA GLY A 230 -12.00 -36.33 -5.00
C GLY A 230 -13.26 -36.23 -5.87
N MET A 231 -13.38 -35.20 -6.72
CA MET A 231 -14.45 -35.01 -7.67
C MET A 231 -13.91 -34.36 -8.97
N ASN A 232 -14.63 -34.62 -10.07
CA ASN A 232 -14.38 -33.91 -11.33
C ASN A 232 -15.06 -32.52 -11.29
N VAL A 233 -14.34 -31.49 -11.59
CA VAL A 233 -14.84 -30.10 -11.57
C VAL A 233 -14.68 -29.47 -12.94
N ILE A 234 -15.74 -28.81 -13.41
CA ILE A 234 -15.68 -27.90 -14.53
C ILE A 234 -15.41 -26.50 -13.98
N ASP A 235 -14.36 -25.89 -14.51
CA ASP A 235 -14.07 -24.47 -14.35
C ASP A 235 -13.92 -23.83 -15.73
N THR A 236 -14.66 -22.78 -16.01
CA THR A 236 -14.52 -22.11 -17.29
C THR A 236 -14.26 -20.62 -17.12
N GLY A 237 -13.45 -20.07 -18.02
CA GLY A 237 -13.16 -18.65 -18.08
C GLY A 237 -13.28 -18.13 -19.49
N MET A 238 -14.33 -17.35 -19.76
CA MET A 238 -14.50 -16.65 -21.02
C MET A 238 -14.16 -15.17 -20.85
N GLY A 239 -13.21 -14.69 -21.66
CA GLY A 239 -12.83 -13.27 -21.67
C GLY A 239 -13.99 -12.41 -22.16
N PHE A 240 -14.62 -11.67 -21.25
CA PHE A 240 -15.78 -10.86 -21.57
C PHE A 240 -15.49 -9.80 -22.63
N GLU A 241 -14.40 -9.06 -22.47
CA GLU A 241 -14.01 -8.04 -23.44
C GLU A 241 -13.70 -8.60 -24.81
N ARG A 242 -13.10 -9.80 -24.88
CA ARG A 242 -12.84 -10.54 -26.12
C ARG A 242 -14.15 -11.01 -26.78
N LEU A 243 -15.11 -11.50 -25.99
CA LEU A 243 -16.42 -11.87 -26.46
C LEU A 243 -17.19 -10.68 -27.02
N VAL A 244 -17.21 -9.55 -26.30
CA VAL A 244 -17.87 -8.31 -26.74
C VAL A 244 -17.26 -7.81 -28.05
N ARG A 245 -15.93 -7.83 -28.16
CA ARG A 245 -15.22 -7.52 -29.40
C ARG A 245 -15.70 -8.38 -30.57
N ALA A 246 -15.82 -9.70 -30.34
CA ALA A 246 -16.28 -10.66 -31.35
C ALA A 246 -17.71 -10.35 -31.81
N ILE A 247 -18.64 -10.16 -30.88
CA ILE A 247 -20.06 -9.89 -31.16
C ILE A 247 -20.26 -8.51 -31.84
N GLN A 248 -19.47 -7.53 -31.44
CA GLN A 248 -19.53 -6.18 -32.03
C GLN A 248 -18.72 -6.03 -33.33
N GLY A 249 -18.04 -7.09 -33.79
CA GLY A 249 -17.25 -7.09 -35.00
C GLY A 249 -16.13 -6.07 -35.01
N LYS A 250 -15.40 -5.94 -33.85
CA LYS A 250 -14.30 -5.00 -33.68
C LYS A 250 -12.95 -5.71 -33.79
N ASN A 251 -11.91 -4.95 -34.14
CA ASN A 251 -10.53 -5.47 -34.23
C ASN A 251 -9.72 -5.28 -32.94
N SER A 252 -10.25 -4.53 -31.99
CA SER A 252 -9.65 -4.30 -30.67
C SER A 252 -10.73 -4.27 -29.60
N ASN A 253 -10.42 -4.79 -28.40
CA ASN A 253 -11.26 -4.66 -27.23
C ASN A 253 -11.54 -3.18 -26.93
N TYR A 254 -10.54 -2.31 -27.14
CA TYR A 254 -10.65 -0.87 -26.91
C TYR A 254 -11.63 -0.16 -27.85
N ASP A 255 -12.04 -0.80 -28.96
CA ASP A 255 -13.01 -0.24 -29.91
C ASP A 255 -14.46 -0.62 -29.57
N THR A 256 -14.67 -1.39 -28.51
CA THR A 256 -16.00 -1.81 -28.04
C THR A 256 -16.68 -0.73 -27.19
N ASP A 257 -17.95 -0.92 -26.93
CA ASP A 257 -18.73 -0.04 -26.07
C ASP A 257 -18.31 -0.07 -24.58
N ILE A 258 -17.43 -0.99 -24.19
CA ILE A 258 -16.81 -1.02 -22.84
C ILE A 258 -15.82 0.14 -22.68
N PHE A 259 -14.99 0.40 -23.67
CA PHE A 259 -13.88 1.36 -23.60
C PHE A 259 -14.13 2.67 -24.33
N GLN A 260 -14.89 2.65 -25.43
CA GLN A 260 -15.08 3.82 -26.28
C GLN A 260 -15.69 5.04 -25.56
N PRO A 261 -16.66 4.91 -24.65
CA PRO A 261 -17.15 6.05 -23.87
C PRO A 261 -16.05 6.71 -23.04
N ILE A 262 -15.18 5.90 -22.42
CA ILE A 262 -14.05 6.38 -21.59
C ILE A 262 -13.00 7.05 -22.49
N ILE A 263 -12.59 6.40 -23.57
CA ILE A 263 -11.62 6.92 -24.54
C ILE A 263 -12.11 8.24 -25.16
N LYS A 264 -13.37 8.33 -25.51
CA LYS A 264 -14.00 9.57 -25.96
C LYS A 264 -13.91 10.68 -24.93
N LYS A 265 -14.19 10.34 -23.66
CA LYS A 265 -14.10 11.31 -22.57
C LYS A 265 -12.66 11.76 -22.32
N ILE A 266 -11.68 10.87 -22.46
CA ILE A 266 -10.25 11.22 -22.42
C ILE A 266 -9.94 12.21 -23.55
N GLY A 267 -10.41 11.96 -24.77
CA GLY A 267 -10.22 12.85 -25.91
C GLY A 267 -10.86 14.23 -25.70
N GLU A 268 -12.10 14.28 -25.21
CA GLU A 268 -12.78 15.55 -24.88
C GLU A 268 -12.01 16.39 -23.86
N LEU A 269 -11.46 15.76 -22.83
CA LEU A 269 -10.75 16.45 -21.76
C LEU A 269 -9.32 16.83 -22.11
N SER A 270 -8.65 16.04 -22.96
CA SER A 270 -7.25 16.24 -23.34
C SER A 270 -7.09 17.06 -24.62
N GLY A 271 -8.12 17.10 -25.47
CA GLY A 271 -8.08 17.77 -26.78
C GLY A 271 -7.45 16.92 -27.89
N PHE A 272 -7.17 15.63 -27.64
CA PHE A 272 -6.64 14.68 -28.62
C PHE A 272 -7.74 13.81 -29.21
N GLU A 273 -7.55 13.32 -30.44
CA GLU A 273 -8.48 12.44 -31.14
C GLU A 273 -7.87 11.02 -31.24
N TYR A 274 -8.61 10.01 -30.77
CA TYR A 274 -8.22 8.59 -30.86
C TYR A 274 -8.22 8.12 -32.33
N GLY A 275 -7.24 7.28 -32.70
CA GLY A 275 -7.09 6.76 -34.07
C GLY A 275 -6.26 7.65 -35.00
N LYS A 276 -5.55 8.66 -34.46
CA LYS A 276 -4.72 9.58 -35.29
C LYS A 276 -3.22 9.43 -35.02
N ASP A 277 -2.81 9.06 -33.86
CA ASP A 277 -1.41 8.90 -33.44
C ASP A 277 -1.29 7.71 -32.50
N GLU A 278 -0.43 6.76 -32.86
CA GLU A 278 -0.29 5.51 -32.10
C GLU A 278 0.11 5.72 -30.62
N LYS A 279 1.00 6.70 -30.35
CA LYS A 279 1.43 6.98 -28.97
C LYS A 279 0.31 7.57 -28.13
N ILE A 280 -0.50 8.42 -28.75
CA ILE A 280 -1.70 9.00 -28.13
C ILE A 280 -2.73 7.90 -27.89
N ASP A 281 -2.94 7.02 -28.87
CA ASP A 281 -3.88 5.91 -28.78
C ASP A 281 -3.48 4.93 -27.65
N VAL A 282 -2.21 4.57 -27.57
CA VAL A 282 -1.66 3.76 -26.48
C VAL A 282 -1.91 4.44 -25.13
N ALA A 283 -1.63 5.74 -25.02
CA ALA A 283 -1.86 6.48 -23.78
C ALA A 283 -3.34 6.46 -23.37
N MET A 284 -4.27 6.67 -24.32
CA MET A 284 -5.70 6.63 -24.06
C MET A 284 -6.17 5.23 -23.63
N ARG A 285 -5.65 4.16 -24.26
CA ARG A 285 -5.95 2.76 -23.92
C ARG A 285 -5.46 2.43 -22.51
N VAL A 286 -4.20 2.76 -22.19
CA VAL A 286 -3.63 2.56 -20.83
C VAL A 286 -4.45 3.27 -19.77
N ILE A 287 -4.81 4.54 -20.00
CA ILE A 287 -5.62 5.32 -19.05
C ILE A 287 -7.01 4.69 -18.86
N ALA A 288 -7.68 4.30 -19.96
CA ALA A 288 -9.01 3.70 -19.88
C ALA A 288 -9.01 2.34 -19.16
N ASP A 289 -8.00 1.49 -19.42
CA ASP A 289 -7.80 0.22 -18.73
C ASP A 289 -7.53 0.42 -17.24
N HIS A 290 -6.54 1.25 -16.92
CA HIS A 290 -6.11 1.46 -15.54
C HIS A 290 -7.17 2.17 -14.68
N LEU A 291 -7.99 3.05 -15.28
CA LEU A 291 -9.14 3.64 -14.61
C LEU A 291 -10.08 2.56 -14.06
N ARG A 292 -10.34 1.50 -14.84
CA ARG A 292 -11.17 0.36 -14.39
C ARG A 292 -10.50 -0.35 -13.21
N ALA A 293 -9.25 -0.78 -13.39
CA ALA A 293 -8.50 -1.50 -12.36
C ALA A 293 -8.45 -0.76 -11.01
N ILE A 294 -8.15 0.53 -11.04
CA ILE A 294 -8.04 1.36 -9.85
C ILE A 294 -9.41 1.57 -9.20
N SER A 295 -10.43 1.92 -10.02
CA SER A 295 -11.79 2.20 -9.52
C SER A 295 -12.41 0.99 -8.85
N PHE A 296 -12.32 -0.19 -9.46
CA PHE A 296 -12.83 -1.42 -8.86
C PHE A 296 -12.05 -1.86 -7.62
N SER A 297 -10.72 -1.68 -7.60
CA SER A 297 -9.92 -1.98 -6.41
C SER A 297 -10.31 -1.09 -5.23
N ILE A 298 -10.51 0.21 -5.47
CA ILE A 298 -10.98 1.15 -4.42
C ILE A 298 -12.40 0.79 -4.01
N ALA A 299 -13.29 0.45 -4.97
CA ALA A 299 -14.65 0.02 -4.70
C ALA A 299 -14.69 -1.25 -3.84
N ASP A 300 -13.79 -2.20 -4.06
CA ASP A 300 -13.63 -3.41 -3.25
C ASP A 300 -12.89 -3.17 -1.91
N GLY A 301 -12.59 -1.91 -1.57
CA GLY A 301 -12.00 -1.50 -0.29
C GLY A 301 -10.48 -1.49 -0.23
N GLN A 302 -9.79 -1.73 -1.36
CA GLN A 302 -8.34 -1.65 -1.43
C GLN A 302 -7.88 -0.26 -1.87
N LEU A 303 -7.29 0.47 -0.95
CA LEU A 303 -6.73 1.79 -1.24
C LEU A 303 -5.28 1.71 -1.73
N PRO A 304 -4.84 2.64 -2.59
CA PRO A 304 -3.41 2.81 -2.90
C PRO A 304 -2.59 3.01 -1.62
N SER A 305 -1.47 2.30 -1.49
CA SER A 305 -0.60 2.40 -0.31
C SER A 305 0.86 2.08 -0.64
N ASN A 306 1.74 2.02 0.37
CA ASN A 306 3.17 1.73 0.19
C ASN A 306 3.50 0.23 0.33
N ALA A 307 2.51 -0.64 0.53
CA ALA A 307 2.76 -2.06 0.79
C ALA A 307 1.70 -2.97 0.16
N LYS A 308 2.07 -4.22 -0.09
CA LYS A 308 1.20 -5.31 -0.56
C LYS A 308 0.33 -4.91 -1.77
N ALA A 309 -0.94 -5.32 -1.79
CA ALA A 309 -1.89 -5.00 -2.87
C ALA A 309 -2.03 -3.49 -3.13
N GLY A 310 -2.07 -2.67 -2.08
CA GLY A 310 -2.16 -1.22 -2.23
C GLY A 310 -0.98 -0.59 -2.96
N TYR A 311 0.22 -1.15 -2.83
CA TYR A 311 1.39 -0.72 -3.59
C TYR A 311 1.22 -0.98 -5.09
N VAL A 312 0.70 -2.15 -5.46
CA VAL A 312 0.44 -2.49 -6.86
C VAL A 312 -0.60 -1.55 -7.46
N ILE A 313 -1.71 -1.31 -6.74
CA ILE A 313 -2.75 -0.37 -7.20
C ILE A 313 -2.20 1.06 -7.35
N ARG A 314 -1.35 1.51 -6.42
CA ARG A 314 -0.66 2.81 -6.53
C ARG A 314 0.26 2.87 -7.75
N ARG A 315 0.96 1.78 -8.08
CA ARG A 315 1.81 1.69 -9.26
C ARG A 315 1.00 1.81 -10.56
N ILE A 316 -0.14 1.13 -10.65
CA ILE A 316 -1.07 1.22 -11.79
C ILE A 316 -1.58 2.66 -11.95
N LEU A 317 -2.00 3.31 -10.85
CA LEU A 317 -2.45 4.70 -10.86
C LEU A 317 -1.35 5.63 -11.37
N ARG A 318 -0.14 5.52 -10.84
CA ARG A 318 1.00 6.35 -11.26
C ARG A 318 1.38 6.12 -12.72
N ARG A 319 1.26 4.88 -13.22
CA ARG A 319 1.45 4.59 -14.65
C ARG A 319 0.44 5.36 -15.50
N ALA A 320 -0.85 5.33 -15.16
CA ALA A 320 -1.88 6.09 -15.89
C ALA A 320 -1.64 7.61 -15.83
N VAL A 321 -1.32 8.16 -14.65
CA VAL A 321 -1.00 9.60 -14.49
C VAL A 321 0.20 9.99 -15.36
N ARG A 322 1.22 9.15 -15.41
CA ARG A 322 2.39 9.38 -16.25
C ARG A 322 2.03 9.43 -17.73
N TYR A 323 1.24 8.49 -18.25
CA TYR A 323 0.77 8.51 -19.63
C TYR A 323 -0.04 9.78 -19.92
N ALA A 324 -0.91 10.20 -19.01
CA ALA A 324 -1.64 11.46 -19.12
C ALA A 324 -0.70 12.69 -19.15
N TYR A 325 0.32 12.69 -18.29
CA TYR A 325 1.30 13.77 -18.20
C TYR A 325 2.19 13.85 -19.46
N THR A 326 2.75 12.71 -19.89
CA THR A 326 3.76 12.64 -20.95
C THR A 326 3.13 12.84 -22.34
N PHE A 327 2.06 12.11 -22.63
CA PHE A 327 1.50 12.05 -23.99
C PHE A 327 0.28 12.95 -24.19
N LEU A 328 -0.53 13.17 -23.14
CA LEU A 328 -1.74 14.00 -23.24
C LEU A 328 -1.55 15.40 -22.60
N GLY A 329 -0.35 15.74 -22.16
CA GLY A 329 -0.02 17.07 -21.63
C GLY A 329 -0.76 17.45 -20.34
N GLN A 330 -1.35 16.51 -19.60
CA GLN A 330 -2.13 16.79 -18.42
C GLN A 330 -1.22 17.10 -17.22
N ARG A 331 -1.36 18.29 -16.65
CA ARG A 331 -0.53 18.81 -15.54
C ARG A 331 -1.27 18.87 -14.22
N GLU A 332 -2.57 18.64 -14.23
CA GLU A 332 -3.47 18.61 -13.08
C GLU A 332 -4.13 17.25 -12.98
N ALA A 333 -4.79 16.96 -11.84
CA ALA A 333 -5.53 15.72 -11.65
C ALA A 333 -6.56 15.51 -12.78
N PHE A 334 -6.45 14.37 -13.44
CA PHE A 334 -7.13 14.07 -14.71
C PHE A 334 -8.01 12.81 -14.62
N LEU A 335 -7.47 11.69 -14.07
CA LEU A 335 -8.19 10.41 -14.01
C LEU A 335 -9.47 10.51 -13.18
N CYS A 336 -9.44 11.26 -12.09
CA CYS A 336 -10.61 11.46 -11.23
C CYS A 336 -11.82 12.04 -12.01
N LYS A 337 -11.56 12.81 -13.07
CA LYS A 337 -12.61 13.40 -13.93
C LYS A 337 -13.29 12.35 -14.84
N LEU A 338 -12.68 11.18 -15.02
CA LEU A 338 -13.18 10.07 -15.84
C LEU A 338 -14.09 9.11 -15.04
N VAL A 339 -13.99 9.13 -13.70
CA VAL A 339 -14.75 8.23 -12.81
C VAL A 339 -16.28 8.29 -13.07
N PRO A 340 -16.90 9.45 -13.25
CA PRO A 340 -18.36 9.50 -13.53
C PRO A 340 -18.74 8.76 -14.81
N THR A 341 -17.88 8.80 -15.86
CA THR A 341 -18.12 8.08 -17.11
C THR A 341 -18.05 6.57 -16.87
N LEU A 342 -17.03 6.08 -16.16
CA LEU A 342 -16.94 4.67 -15.83
C LEU A 342 -18.15 4.18 -15.02
N VAL A 343 -18.58 4.96 -14.03
CA VAL A 343 -19.76 4.62 -13.21
C VAL A 343 -21.05 4.60 -14.03
N HIS A 344 -21.16 5.47 -15.04
CA HIS A 344 -22.31 5.47 -15.96
C HIS A 344 -22.34 4.15 -16.75
N GLU A 345 -21.21 3.72 -17.29
CA GLU A 345 -21.12 2.54 -18.18
C GLU A 345 -21.22 1.21 -17.41
N MET A 346 -20.60 1.11 -16.23
CA MET A 346 -20.47 -0.16 -15.53
C MET A 346 -21.23 -0.23 -14.19
N GLY A 347 -21.74 0.90 -13.68
CA GLY A 347 -22.34 0.96 -12.35
C GLY A 347 -23.70 0.28 -12.22
N GLU A 348 -24.34 -0.12 -13.28
CA GLU A 348 -25.56 -0.96 -13.27
C GLU A 348 -25.17 -2.43 -13.00
N ALA A 349 -24.16 -2.93 -13.68
CA ALA A 349 -23.64 -4.29 -13.52
C ALA A 349 -22.89 -4.47 -12.18
N PHE A 350 -22.25 -3.40 -11.72
CA PHE A 350 -21.42 -3.36 -10.50
C PHE A 350 -21.83 -2.19 -9.60
N PRO A 351 -22.89 -2.37 -8.78
CA PRO A 351 -23.46 -1.30 -7.94
C PRO A 351 -22.47 -0.66 -6.96
N GLU A 352 -21.41 -1.37 -6.58
CA GLU A 352 -20.34 -0.86 -5.72
C GLU A 352 -19.61 0.34 -6.31
N LEU A 353 -19.46 0.42 -7.63
CA LEU A 353 -18.88 1.60 -8.29
C LEU A 353 -19.74 2.85 -8.05
N LYS A 354 -21.05 2.70 -8.17
CA LYS A 354 -22.00 3.78 -7.96
C LYS A 354 -22.05 4.21 -6.49
N ALA A 355 -22.07 3.24 -5.59
CA ALA A 355 -22.07 3.49 -4.15
C ALA A 355 -20.80 4.22 -3.67
N GLN A 356 -19.65 3.95 -4.29
CA GLN A 356 -18.35 4.48 -3.88
C GLN A 356 -17.80 5.57 -4.82
N GLN A 357 -18.57 6.07 -5.78
CA GLN A 357 -18.11 7.02 -6.79
C GLN A 357 -17.37 8.23 -6.21
N VAL A 358 -17.89 8.81 -5.13
CA VAL A 358 -17.30 9.98 -4.47
C VAL A 358 -15.95 9.64 -3.85
N LEU A 359 -15.85 8.49 -3.18
CA LEU A 359 -14.60 8.01 -2.60
C LEU A 359 -13.54 7.76 -3.68
N ILE A 360 -13.92 7.00 -4.73
CA ILE A 360 -13.04 6.67 -5.85
C ILE A 360 -12.46 7.94 -6.46
N GLY A 361 -13.32 8.93 -6.80
CA GLY A 361 -12.89 10.18 -7.39
C GLY A 361 -11.91 10.97 -6.52
N ARG A 362 -12.16 11.04 -5.20
CA ARG A 362 -11.29 11.77 -4.28
C ARG A 362 -9.97 11.06 -4.02
N VAL A 363 -9.97 9.74 -3.82
CA VAL A 363 -8.74 8.96 -3.63
C VAL A 363 -7.84 9.10 -4.87
N MET A 364 -8.42 8.99 -6.07
CA MET A 364 -7.67 9.22 -7.30
C MET A 364 -7.12 10.63 -7.36
N GLN A 365 -7.93 11.65 -7.13
CA GLN A 365 -7.50 13.05 -7.19
C GLN A 365 -6.30 13.32 -6.29
N GLU A 366 -6.34 12.91 -5.03
CA GLU A 366 -5.27 13.17 -4.08
C GLU A 366 -3.98 12.38 -4.41
N GLU A 367 -4.09 11.13 -4.87
CA GLU A 367 -2.93 10.36 -5.32
C GLU A 367 -2.34 10.96 -6.60
N GLU A 368 -3.16 11.44 -7.55
CA GLU A 368 -2.72 12.16 -8.75
C GLU A 368 -1.97 13.44 -8.37
N GLU A 369 -2.56 14.31 -7.56
CA GLU A 369 -1.93 15.57 -7.12
C GLU A 369 -0.64 15.32 -6.36
N SER A 370 -0.60 14.30 -5.50
CA SER A 370 0.61 13.91 -4.78
C SER A 370 1.71 13.43 -5.73
N PHE A 371 1.35 12.62 -6.72
CA PHE A 371 2.32 12.10 -7.69
C PHE A 371 2.79 13.18 -8.67
N LEU A 372 1.93 14.08 -9.12
CA LEU A 372 2.30 15.21 -9.98
C LEU A 372 3.31 16.13 -9.28
N ARG A 373 3.19 16.36 -7.95
CA ARG A 373 4.22 17.05 -7.17
C ARG A 373 5.55 16.28 -7.17
N THR A 374 5.50 14.96 -7.05
CA THR A 374 6.70 14.09 -7.10
C THR A 374 7.34 14.13 -8.48
N LEU A 375 6.53 14.09 -9.56
CA LEU A 375 7.01 14.21 -10.93
C LEU A 375 7.76 15.53 -11.15
N SER A 376 7.20 16.65 -10.71
CA SER A 376 7.87 17.96 -10.81
C SER A 376 9.21 17.98 -10.07
N THR A 377 9.25 17.39 -8.86
CA THR A 377 10.51 17.28 -8.08
C THR A 377 11.52 16.38 -8.79
N GLY A 378 11.08 15.24 -9.31
CA GLY A 378 11.91 14.28 -10.05
C GLY A 378 12.52 14.89 -11.32
N ILE A 379 11.75 15.68 -12.08
CA ILE A 379 12.25 16.41 -13.25
C ILE A 379 13.39 17.35 -12.86
N ASN A 380 13.19 18.19 -11.83
CA ASN A 380 14.23 19.11 -11.34
C ASN A 380 15.50 18.35 -10.88
N MET A 381 15.35 17.21 -10.24
CA MET A 381 16.47 16.37 -9.81
C MET A 381 17.22 15.78 -11.01
N LEU A 382 16.47 15.27 -11.99
CA LEU A 382 17.05 14.72 -13.21
C LEU A 382 17.80 15.77 -14.01
N GLU A 383 17.28 17.00 -14.12
CA GLU A 383 17.99 18.12 -14.74
C GLU A 383 19.34 18.39 -14.05
N ASN A 384 19.40 18.32 -12.72
CA ASN A 384 20.65 18.44 -11.98
C ASN A 384 21.61 17.26 -12.27
N VAL A 385 21.10 16.04 -12.36
CA VAL A 385 21.88 14.83 -12.71
C VAL A 385 22.43 14.98 -14.13
N ILE A 386 21.61 15.40 -15.09
CA ILE A 386 22.01 15.66 -16.48
C ILE A 386 23.11 16.73 -16.54
N ALA A 387 22.90 17.86 -15.85
CA ALA A 387 23.89 18.94 -15.80
C ALA A 387 25.23 18.48 -15.22
N GLN A 388 25.19 17.66 -14.16
CA GLN A 388 26.40 17.10 -13.54
C GLN A 388 27.09 16.10 -14.48
N THR A 389 26.35 15.20 -15.12
CA THR A 389 26.87 14.19 -16.06
C THR A 389 27.52 14.85 -17.27
N LYS A 390 26.90 15.91 -17.84
CA LYS A 390 27.49 16.73 -18.91
C LYS A 390 28.77 17.43 -18.47
N LYS A 391 28.82 17.93 -17.25
CA LYS A 391 30.03 18.58 -16.70
C LYS A 391 31.18 17.60 -16.51
N GLU A 392 30.88 16.32 -16.27
CA GLU A 392 31.83 15.22 -16.20
C GLU A 392 32.28 14.73 -17.60
N GLY A 393 31.75 15.29 -18.68
CA GLY A 393 32.06 14.91 -20.06
C GLY A 393 31.44 13.58 -20.49
N LYS A 394 30.42 13.11 -19.78
CA LYS A 394 29.70 11.86 -20.07
C LYS A 394 28.43 12.14 -20.84
N THR A 395 27.98 11.16 -21.65
CA THR A 395 26.74 11.19 -22.44
C THR A 395 25.69 10.19 -21.93
N VAL A 396 26.03 9.42 -20.90
CA VAL A 396 25.15 8.41 -20.32
C VAL A 396 24.94 8.71 -18.84
N VAL A 397 23.69 8.77 -18.41
CA VAL A 397 23.30 8.88 -16.99
C VAL A 397 23.45 7.51 -16.33
N ASP A 398 24.13 7.47 -15.21
CA ASP A 398 24.40 6.28 -14.42
C ASP A 398 23.13 5.58 -13.95
N GLY A 399 23.04 4.26 -14.13
CA GLY A 399 21.86 3.46 -13.79
C GLY A 399 21.53 3.48 -12.30
N GLU A 400 22.52 3.58 -11.39
CA GLU A 400 22.28 3.73 -9.94
C GLU A 400 21.57 5.06 -9.63
N LYS A 401 21.91 6.14 -10.33
CA LYS A 401 21.25 7.45 -10.19
C LYS A 401 19.83 7.40 -10.72
N ALA A 402 19.60 6.76 -11.88
CA ALA A 402 18.28 6.54 -12.44
C ALA A 402 17.43 5.66 -11.50
N PHE A 403 18.01 4.60 -10.92
CA PHE A 403 17.36 3.77 -9.93
C PHE A 403 17.00 4.54 -8.64
N THR A 404 17.87 5.43 -8.18
CA THR A 404 17.59 6.28 -7.02
C THR A 404 16.40 7.21 -7.27
N LEU A 405 16.29 7.79 -8.46
CA LEU A 405 15.13 8.58 -8.87
C LEU A 405 13.85 7.74 -8.87
N PHE A 406 13.93 6.50 -9.34
CA PHE A 406 12.82 5.57 -9.36
C PHE A 406 12.41 5.10 -7.96
N ASP A 407 13.34 4.53 -7.20
CA ASP A 407 13.07 3.84 -5.92
C ASP A 407 12.73 4.83 -4.79
N THR A 408 13.51 5.89 -4.67
CA THR A 408 13.39 6.86 -3.57
C THR A 408 12.35 7.95 -3.84
N TYR A 409 12.29 8.43 -5.08
CA TYR A 409 11.43 9.56 -5.44
C TYR A 409 10.21 9.15 -6.28
N GLY A 410 10.13 7.87 -6.67
CA GLY A 410 9.03 7.35 -7.49
C GLY A 410 8.98 7.95 -8.89
N PHE A 411 10.13 8.41 -9.41
CA PHE A 411 10.25 8.99 -10.74
C PHE A 411 10.52 7.88 -11.77
N PRO A 412 9.65 7.68 -12.76
CA PRO A 412 9.71 6.53 -13.65
C PRO A 412 10.93 6.52 -14.56
N LEU A 413 11.47 5.32 -14.88
CA LEU A 413 12.66 5.17 -15.73
C LEU A 413 12.44 5.71 -17.14
N ASP A 414 11.35 5.35 -17.79
CA ASP A 414 11.02 5.78 -19.16
C ASP A 414 10.82 7.30 -19.30
N LEU A 415 10.40 7.97 -18.21
CA LEU A 415 10.40 9.44 -18.19
C LEU A 415 11.83 9.97 -18.00
N THR A 416 12.66 9.27 -17.26
CA THR A 416 14.10 9.57 -17.14
C THR A 416 14.78 9.46 -18.50
N GLU A 417 14.53 8.37 -19.22
CA GLU A 417 15.05 8.10 -20.58
C GLU A 417 14.59 9.18 -21.58
N LEU A 418 13.30 9.50 -21.60
CA LEU A 418 12.75 10.53 -22.50
C LEU A 418 13.45 11.87 -22.28
N ILE A 419 13.54 12.33 -21.04
CA ILE A 419 14.18 13.62 -20.70
C ILE A 419 15.68 13.59 -21.00
N CYS A 420 16.36 12.48 -20.75
CA CYS A 420 17.77 12.28 -21.11
C CYS A 420 17.95 12.37 -22.62
N HIS A 421 17.13 11.67 -23.40
CA HIS A 421 17.18 11.68 -24.86
C HIS A 421 16.92 13.08 -25.46
N GLU A 422 15.94 13.84 -24.94
CA GLU A 422 15.69 15.23 -25.30
C GLU A 422 16.91 16.12 -25.01
N ASN A 423 17.74 15.76 -24.03
CA ASN A 423 18.98 16.45 -23.69
C ASN A 423 20.23 15.91 -24.41
N GLY A 424 20.07 14.99 -25.39
CA GLY A 424 21.14 14.33 -26.12
C GLY A 424 21.97 13.38 -25.28
N MET A 425 21.33 12.71 -24.30
CA MET A 425 21.94 11.75 -23.39
C MET A 425 21.18 10.43 -23.41
N GLU A 426 21.83 9.38 -22.98
CA GLU A 426 21.25 8.04 -22.76
C GLU A 426 21.22 7.72 -21.27
N VAL A 427 20.54 6.63 -20.90
CA VAL A 427 20.51 6.09 -19.53
C VAL A 427 21.16 4.71 -19.55
N ASP A 428 21.94 4.38 -18.52
CA ASP A 428 22.49 3.04 -18.30
C ASP A 428 21.38 2.10 -17.76
N GLU A 429 20.63 1.52 -18.70
CA GLU A 429 19.54 0.60 -18.40
C GLU A 429 20.02 -0.69 -17.72
N ASP A 430 21.15 -1.24 -18.14
CA ASP A 430 21.75 -2.45 -17.55
C ASP A 430 22.11 -2.21 -16.07
N GLY A 431 22.67 -1.03 -15.76
CA GLY A 431 22.95 -0.63 -14.38
C GLY A 431 21.67 -0.45 -13.55
N PHE A 432 20.64 0.15 -14.13
CA PHE A 432 19.34 0.30 -13.50
C PHE A 432 18.70 -1.07 -13.21
N ASP A 433 18.69 -1.97 -14.17
CA ASP A 433 18.14 -3.32 -14.03
C ASP A 433 18.88 -4.14 -12.98
N THR A 434 20.19 -3.97 -12.88
CA THR A 434 21.02 -4.61 -11.85
C THR A 434 20.56 -4.18 -10.44
N GLU A 435 20.32 -2.88 -10.21
CA GLU A 435 19.81 -2.39 -8.92
C GLU A 435 18.37 -2.82 -8.66
N MET A 436 17.52 -2.83 -9.71
CA MET A 436 16.16 -3.35 -9.65
C MET A 436 16.12 -4.83 -9.26
N GLN A 437 17.00 -5.66 -9.85
CA GLN A 437 17.08 -7.09 -9.48
C GLN A 437 17.53 -7.27 -8.02
N LYS A 438 18.50 -6.49 -7.55
CA LYS A 438 18.92 -6.51 -6.14
C LYS A 438 17.76 -6.14 -5.19
N GLN A 439 16.90 -5.20 -5.58
CA GLN A 439 15.70 -4.86 -4.81
C GLN A 439 14.67 -5.99 -4.85
N LYS A 440 14.39 -6.55 -6.04
CA LYS A 440 13.45 -7.68 -6.21
C LYS A 440 13.90 -8.90 -5.42
N GLU A 441 15.19 -9.23 -5.43
CA GLU A 441 15.76 -10.34 -4.65
C GLU A 441 15.62 -10.09 -3.15
N ARG A 442 15.89 -8.87 -2.69
CA ARG A 442 15.67 -8.49 -1.28
C ARG A 442 14.20 -8.65 -0.89
N ALA A 443 13.27 -8.21 -1.75
CA ALA A 443 11.83 -8.35 -1.53
C ALA A 443 11.37 -9.83 -1.59
N ARG A 444 11.88 -10.62 -2.55
CA ARG A 444 11.58 -12.06 -2.70
C ARG A 444 12.09 -12.87 -1.51
N ASN A 445 13.34 -12.64 -1.09
CA ASN A 445 13.93 -13.28 0.08
C ASN A 445 13.22 -12.89 1.40
N ALA A 446 12.56 -11.74 1.42
CA ALA A 446 11.75 -11.30 2.56
C ALA A 446 10.37 -11.99 2.62
N ALA A 447 9.84 -12.48 1.49
CA ALA A 447 8.48 -13.00 1.35
C ALA A 447 8.38 -14.51 1.14
N ALA A 448 9.49 -15.23 0.90
CA ALA A 448 9.47 -16.67 0.65
C ALA A 448 8.99 -17.46 1.87
N VAL A 449 7.88 -18.16 1.71
CA VAL A 449 7.32 -19.13 2.64
C VAL A 449 7.30 -20.48 1.91
N GLU A 450 8.00 -21.44 2.45
CA GLU A 450 7.98 -22.83 1.96
C GLU A 450 7.07 -23.64 2.87
N THR A 451 6.05 -24.28 2.32
CA THR A 451 5.11 -25.12 3.04
C THR A 451 5.22 -26.55 2.54
N ASP A 452 5.32 -27.52 3.48
CA ASP A 452 5.21 -28.93 3.17
C ASP A 452 3.73 -29.31 2.92
N ASP A 453 3.51 -30.49 2.35
CA ASP A 453 2.15 -31.05 2.20
C ASP A 453 1.53 -31.40 3.57
N TRP A 454 0.19 -31.41 3.62
CA TRP A 454 -0.53 -31.76 4.83
C TRP A 454 -0.38 -33.25 5.16
N VAL A 455 0.03 -33.55 6.40
CA VAL A 455 -0.04 -34.88 6.99
C VAL A 455 -1.45 -35.03 7.61
N VAL A 456 -2.32 -35.77 6.96
CA VAL A 456 -3.69 -36.00 7.41
C VAL A 456 -3.72 -37.15 8.43
N LEU A 457 -4.26 -36.87 9.61
CA LEU A 457 -4.45 -37.87 10.70
C LEU A 457 -5.90 -38.38 10.74
N ALA A 458 -6.86 -37.48 10.46
CA ALA A 458 -8.27 -37.80 10.36
C ALA A 458 -8.95 -36.81 9.40
N GLU A 459 -10.04 -37.26 8.76
CA GLU A 459 -10.93 -36.41 7.98
C GLU A 459 -11.92 -35.71 8.90
N GLY A 460 -12.34 -34.51 8.54
CA GLY A 460 -13.31 -33.71 9.29
C GLY A 460 -13.21 -32.21 9.03
N GLU A 461 -14.21 -31.51 9.47
CA GLU A 461 -14.27 -30.04 9.48
C GLU A 461 -13.99 -29.51 10.88
N THR A 462 -13.56 -28.26 10.97
CA THR A 462 -13.31 -27.60 12.25
C THR A 462 -14.57 -26.91 12.76
N ASP A 463 -15.02 -27.27 13.94
CA ASP A 463 -16.11 -26.57 14.64
C ASP A 463 -15.56 -25.48 15.57
N PHE A 464 -15.88 -24.22 15.30
CA PHE A 464 -15.45 -23.09 16.10
C PHE A 464 -16.34 -22.85 17.31
N LYS A 465 -15.80 -23.05 18.51
CA LYS A 465 -16.49 -22.87 19.82
C LYS A 465 -16.18 -21.56 20.52
N GLY A 466 -15.23 -20.77 20.01
CA GLY A 466 -14.62 -19.64 20.72
C GLY A 466 -15.52 -18.43 20.97
N TRP A 467 -16.75 -18.38 20.45
CA TRP A 467 -17.74 -17.39 20.87
C TRP A 467 -18.33 -17.67 22.26
N ASP A 468 -18.35 -18.94 22.66
CA ASP A 468 -19.03 -19.40 23.89
C ASP A 468 -18.04 -19.81 24.97
N VAL A 469 -16.92 -20.45 24.59
CA VAL A 469 -15.94 -21.02 25.51
C VAL A 469 -14.51 -20.59 25.16
N THR A 470 -13.64 -20.61 26.17
CA THR A 470 -12.21 -20.33 26.01
C THR A 470 -11.34 -21.59 26.14
N GLU A 471 -11.98 -22.75 26.35
CA GLU A 471 -11.32 -24.05 26.45
C GLU A 471 -12.24 -25.15 25.95
N CYS A 472 -11.70 -26.18 25.32
CA CYS A 472 -12.42 -27.40 24.93
C CYS A 472 -11.44 -28.54 24.64
N ASP A 473 -11.94 -29.79 24.68
CA ASP A 473 -11.15 -30.92 24.21
C ASP A 473 -11.17 -30.96 22.68
N CYS A 474 -10.05 -31.36 22.05
CA CYS A 474 -9.92 -31.41 20.60
C CYS A 474 -8.94 -32.48 20.14
N HIS A 475 -8.99 -32.79 18.83
CA HIS A 475 -8.04 -33.66 18.15
C HIS A 475 -7.41 -32.90 16.95
N ILE A 476 -6.17 -33.23 16.63
CA ILE A 476 -5.52 -32.70 15.42
C ILE A 476 -6.00 -33.53 14.22
N LEU A 477 -6.67 -32.88 13.26
CA LEU A 477 -7.08 -33.48 12.01
C LEU A 477 -5.91 -33.63 11.04
N ARG A 478 -5.10 -32.57 10.91
CA ARG A 478 -3.95 -32.54 10.03
C ARG A 478 -2.92 -31.52 10.50
N TYR A 479 -1.68 -31.69 10.04
CA TYR A 479 -0.60 -30.72 10.29
C TYR A 479 0.37 -30.66 9.13
N ARG A 480 1.10 -29.54 9.00
CA ARG A 480 2.22 -29.38 8.05
C ARG A 480 3.34 -28.56 8.66
N ARG A 481 4.55 -28.72 8.11
CA ARG A 481 5.70 -27.89 8.46
C ARG A 481 5.75 -26.71 7.52
N VAL A 482 6.09 -25.54 8.08
CA VAL A 482 6.29 -24.30 7.31
C VAL A 482 7.66 -23.76 7.64
N GLN A 483 8.40 -23.35 6.60
CA GLN A 483 9.68 -22.68 6.72
C GLN A 483 9.57 -21.27 6.15
N GLN A 484 9.73 -20.28 7.02
CA GLN A 484 9.71 -18.88 6.63
C GLN A 484 11.01 -18.22 7.04
N LYS A 485 11.83 -17.80 6.07
CA LYS A 485 13.18 -17.28 6.30
C LYS A 485 14.06 -18.32 7.01
N LYS A 486 14.48 -18.06 8.25
CA LYS A 486 15.26 -18.98 9.09
C LYS A 486 14.46 -19.62 10.21
N GLN A 487 13.14 -19.44 10.22
CA GLN A 487 12.26 -19.97 11.26
C GLN A 487 11.42 -21.11 10.69
N THR A 488 11.39 -22.21 11.43
CA THR A 488 10.51 -23.36 11.14
C THR A 488 9.42 -23.38 12.20
N TYR A 489 8.17 -23.53 11.75
CA TYR A 489 7.01 -23.73 12.61
C TYR A 489 6.08 -24.76 11.99
N TYR A 490 5.05 -25.14 12.72
CA TYR A 490 4.03 -26.10 12.26
C TYR A 490 2.67 -25.46 12.28
N GLU A 491 1.85 -25.83 11.34
CA GLU A 491 0.46 -25.48 11.22
C GLU A 491 -0.38 -26.70 11.57
N LEU A 492 -1.37 -26.50 12.45
CA LEU A 492 -2.28 -27.53 12.93
C LEU A 492 -3.72 -27.17 12.60
N VAL A 493 -4.51 -28.13 12.17
CA VAL A 493 -5.97 -28.04 12.03
C VAL A 493 -6.61 -28.95 13.06
N LEU A 494 -7.57 -28.44 13.82
CA LEU A 494 -8.28 -29.16 14.88
C LEU A 494 -9.71 -29.49 14.45
N ASP A 495 -10.31 -30.56 15.00
CA ASP A 495 -11.72 -30.95 14.79
C ASP A 495 -12.68 -29.94 15.45
N GLN A 496 -12.31 -29.39 16.58
CA GLN A 496 -13.00 -28.27 17.22
C GLN A 496 -11.98 -27.34 17.89
N THR A 497 -12.32 -26.06 17.98
CA THR A 497 -11.36 -25.08 18.51
C THR A 497 -12.02 -23.93 19.26
N PRO A 498 -11.46 -23.54 20.42
CA PRO A 498 -11.83 -22.31 21.10
C PRO A 498 -11.04 -21.10 20.57
N PHE A 499 -9.98 -21.32 19.76
CA PHE A 499 -9.10 -20.26 19.23
C PHE A 499 -9.75 -19.53 18.09
N TYR A 500 -9.88 -18.21 18.22
CA TYR A 500 -10.31 -17.33 17.12
C TYR A 500 -9.19 -17.21 16.09
N ALA A 501 -9.50 -17.49 14.86
CA ALA A 501 -8.59 -17.28 13.73
C ALA A 501 -8.68 -15.83 13.21
N GLU A 502 -7.54 -15.20 12.94
CA GLU A 502 -7.46 -13.82 12.46
C GLU A 502 -8.45 -13.55 11.32
N MET A 503 -9.41 -12.65 11.57
CA MET A 503 -10.43 -12.25 10.61
C MET A 503 -11.08 -10.92 11.05
N GLY A 504 -11.62 -10.13 10.11
CA GLY A 504 -12.40 -8.92 10.38
C GLY A 504 -11.63 -7.87 11.20
N GLY A 505 -10.29 -7.87 11.12
CA GLY A 505 -9.43 -6.97 11.87
C GLY A 505 -9.08 -7.42 13.29
N GLN A 506 -9.72 -8.48 13.83
CA GLN A 506 -9.31 -9.06 15.11
C GLN A 506 -8.16 -10.04 14.89
N VAL A 507 -7.07 -9.90 15.67
CA VAL A 507 -5.93 -10.82 15.63
C VAL A 507 -6.29 -12.21 16.12
N GLY A 508 -5.54 -13.21 15.68
CA GLY A 508 -5.69 -14.59 16.10
C GLY A 508 -5.35 -14.81 17.58
N ASP A 509 -6.00 -15.77 18.18
CA ASP A 509 -5.74 -16.13 19.57
C ASP A 509 -4.44 -16.89 19.75
N GLN A 510 -3.91 -16.76 20.94
CA GLN A 510 -2.78 -17.51 21.46
C GLN A 510 -3.22 -18.38 22.66
N GLY A 511 -2.45 -19.42 22.94
CA GLY A 511 -2.72 -20.27 24.11
C GLY A 511 -1.94 -21.57 24.05
N VAL A 512 -2.52 -22.66 24.54
CA VAL A 512 -1.84 -23.94 24.64
C VAL A 512 -2.76 -25.13 24.30
N LEU A 513 -2.19 -26.20 23.76
CA LEU A 513 -2.78 -27.52 23.71
C LEU A 513 -2.10 -28.41 24.77
N VAL A 514 -2.87 -29.05 25.60
CA VAL A 514 -2.37 -29.85 26.73
C VAL A 514 -2.82 -31.31 26.58
N ALA A 515 -1.89 -32.26 26.58
CA ALA A 515 -2.17 -33.68 26.64
C ALA A 515 -1.29 -34.34 27.71
N GLY A 516 -1.82 -34.57 28.92
CA GLY A 516 -1.07 -35.04 30.03
C GLY A 516 0.04 -34.06 30.43
N ASN A 517 1.31 -34.47 30.30
CA ASN A 517 2.46 -33.61 30.58
C ASN A 517 2.98 -32.84 29.34
N ASP A 518 2.44 -33.10 28.14
CA ASP A 518 2.85 -32.42 26.94
C ASP A 518 2.05 -31.12 26.77
N LYS A 519 2.78 -30.01 26.65
CA LYS A 519 2.22 -28.68 26.41
C LYS A 519 2.77 -28.14 25.10
N VAL A 520 1.89 -27.81 24.18
CA VAL A 520 2.19 -27.24 22.87
C VAL A 520 1.65 -25.82 22.86
N GLU A 521 2.55 -24.84 22.76
CA GLU A 521 2.18 -23.41 22.67
C GLU A 521 1.63 -23.12 21.27
N ILE A 522 0.46 -22.53 21.23
CA ILE A 522 -0.09 -21.90 20.04
C ILE A 522 0.22 -20.41 20.14
N PHE A 523 1.15 -19.95 19.29
CA PHE A 523 1.61 -18.56 19.34
C PHE A 523 0.82 -17.62 18.41
N ASP A 524 -0.02 -18.16 17.52
CA ASP A 524 -0.92 -17.41 16.65
C ASP A 524 -1.98 -18.37 16.05
N THR A 525 -3.13 -17.83 15.65
CA THR A 525 -4.18 -18.59 14.95
C THR A 525 -4.62 -17.79 13.72
N LYS A 526 -4.37 -18.33 12.54
CA LYS A 526 -4.66 -17.70 11.24
C LYS A 526 -5.80 -18.39 10.54
N ARG A 527 -6.28 -17.73 9.48
CA ARG A 527 -7.32 -18.29 8.62
C ARG A 527 -6.76 -18.52 7.23
N GLU A 528 -6.96 -19.70 6.70
CA GLU A 528 -6.68 -20.06 5.31
C GLU A 528 -7.95 -20.66 4.72
N ASN A 529 -8.57 -20.00 3.74
CA ASN A 529 -9.79 -20.46 3.06
C ASN A 529 -10.89 -20.96 4.02
N ASN A 530 -11.28 -20.15 4.99
CA ASN A 530 -12.23 -20.48 6.05
C ASN A 530 -11.78 -21.53 7.10
N LEU A 531 -10.58 -22.04 6.99
CA LEU A 531 -10.03 -23.02 7.92
C LEU A 531 -9.20 -22.35 9.00
N PRO A 532 -9.48 -22.55 10.30
CA PRO A 532 -8.63 -22.09 11.38
C PRO A 532 -7.31 -22.87 11.41
N ILE A 533 -6.20 -22.17 11.32
CA ILE A 533 -4.84 -22.72 11.33
C ILE A 533 -4.13 -22.26 12.61
N HIS A 534 -3.74 -23.22 13.44
CA HIS A 534 -3.05 -22.99 14.71
C HIS A 534 -1.56 -23.13 14.51
N LEU A 535 -0.79 -22.07 14.84
CA LEU A 535 0.64 -22.02 14.61
C LEU A 535 1.41 -22.38 15.87
N THR A 536 2.34 -23.37 15.76
CA THR A 536 3.17 -23.82 16.86
C THR A 536 4.63 -24.02 16.45
N LYS A 537 5.55 -23.80 17.38
CA LYS A 537 6.99 -24.01 17.13
C LYS A 537 7.43 -25.47 17.20
N LYS A 538 6.61 -26.36 17.79
CA LYS A 538 6.90 -27.79 17.93
C LYS A 538 5.64 -28.61 17.78
N LEU A 539 5.75 -29.79 17.20
CA LEU A 539 4.68 -30.79 17.22
C LEU A 539 4.57 -31.44 18.62
N PRO A 540 3.35 -31.86 19.01
CA PRO A 540 3.17 -32.70 20.19
C PRO A 540 3.88 -34.05 20.05
N ALA A 541 4.21 -34.67 21.17
CA ALA A 541 4.84 -36.00 21.20
C ALA A 541 3.96 -37.08 20.55
N ASP A 542 2.65 -37.02 20.75
CA ASP A 542 1.65 -37.84 20.06
C ASP A 542 0.58 -36.91 19.44
N ALA A 543 0.66 -36.75 18.13
CA ALA A 543 -0.28 -35.92 17.38
C ALA A 543 -1.71 -36.49 17.30
N LYS A 544 -1.91 -37.76 17.69
CA LYS A 544 -3.24 -38.41 17.69
C LYS A 544 -3.92 -38.40 19.07
N ALA A 545 -3.24 -37.81 20.09
CA ALA A 545 -3.82 -37.68 21.43
C ALA A 545 -5.04 -36.75 21.42
N THR A 546 -5.86 -36.89 22.45
CA THR A 546 -6.86 -35.87 22.79
C THR A 546 -6.16 -34.72 23.52
N PHE A 547 -6.34 -33.50 23.07
CA PHE A 547 -5.78 -32.31 23.64
C PHE A 547 -6.86 -31.50 24.33
N HIS A 548 -6.54 -30.93 25.46
CA HIS A 548 -7.30 -29.84 26.06
C HIS A 548 -6.75 -28.51 25.52
N ALA A 549 -7.53 -27.80 24.75
CA ALA A 549 -7.17 -26.51 24.13
C ALA A 549 -7.58 -25.37 25.07
N GLU A 550 -6.63 -24.53 25.47
CA GLU A 550 -6.83 -23.42 26.39
C GLU A 550 -6.37 -22.11 25.73
N VAL A 551 -7.27 -21.16 25.54
CA VAL A 551 -6.95 -19.81 25.02
C VAL A 551 -6.31 -18.96 26.12
N ASN A 552 -5.37 -18.08 25.77
CA ASN A 552 -4.89 -17.05 26.68
C ASN A 552 -6.02 -16.03 26.97
N VAL A 553 -6.73 -16.27 28.07
CA VAL A 553 -7.93 -15.51 28.47
C VAL A 553 -7.64 -14.01 28.66
N LYS A 554 -6.45 -13.63 29.15
CA LYS A 554 -6.10 -12.21 29.33
C LYS A 554 -6.02 -11.52 27.97
N MET A 555 -5.33 -12.10 27.00
CA MET A 555 -5.21 -11.55 25.64
C MET A 555 -6.56 -11.52 24.93
N ARG A 556 -7.33 -12.61 25.01
CA ARG A 556 -8.66 -12.71 24.41
C ARG A 556 -9.58 -11.60 24.93
N ARG A 557 -9.64 -11.37 26.23
CA ARG A 557 -10.47 -10.31 26.83
C ARG A 557 -10.04 -8.92 26.38
N GLY A 558 -8.75 -8.67 26.22
CA GLY A 558 -8.24 -7.43 25.64
C GLY A 558 -8.71 -7.23 24.20
N SER A 559 -8.58 -8.27 23.37
CA SER A 559 -9.08 -8.24 21.98
C SER A 559 -10.59 -8.06 21.92
N GLU A 560 -11.39 -8.75 22.75
CA GLU A 560 -12.85 -8.59 22.86
C GLU A 560 -13.25 -7.16 23.25
N ALA A 561 -12.55 -6.56 24.22
CA ALA A 561 -12.78 -5.19 24.67
C ALA A 561 -12.49 -4.19 23.55
N ASN A 562 -11.34 -4.33 22.89
CA ASN A 562 -10.92 -3.47 21.78
C ASN A 562 -11.84 -3.64 20.55
N HIS A 563 -12.28 -4.87 20.24
CA HIS A 563 -13.21 -5.12 19.15
C HIS A 563 -14.60 -4.51 19.43
N THR A 564 -15.12 -4.72 20.62
CA THR A 564 -16.38 -4.11 21.03
C THR A 564 -16.30 -2.57 21.03
N ALA A 565 -15.19 -2.01 21.51
CA ALA A 565 -14.94 -0.58 21.45
C ALA A 565 -14.88 -0.04 20.00
N THR A 566 -14.39 -0.85 19.05
CA THR A 566 -14.34 -0.49 17.62
C THR A 566 -15.77 -0.27 17.07
N HIS A 567 -16.72 -1.14 17.39
CA HIS A 567 -18.12 -0.97 17.00
C HIS A 567 -18.74 0.32 17.61
N LEU A 568 -18.47 0.56 18.90
CA LEU A 568 -18.95 1.79 19.55
C LEU A 568 -18.30 3.04 18.96
N LEU A 569 -17.02 2.95 18.55
CA LEU A 569 -16.27 4.03 17.91
C LEU A 569 -16.82 4.35 16.53
N ASP A 570 -17.07 3.33 15.68
CA ASP A 570 -17.67 3.54 14.36
C ASP A 570 -18.99 4.32 14.47
N GLN A 571 -19.87 3.85 15.33
CA GLN A 571 -21.15 4.51 15.55
C GLN A 571 -20.99 5.95 16.08
N ALA A 572 -20.06 6.18 17.03
CA ALA A 572 -19.81 7.52 17.59
C ALA A 572 -19.23 8.47 16.53
N LEU A 573 -18.35 7.98 15.67
CA LEU A 573 -17.81 8.76 14.55
C LEU A 573 -18.92 9.14 13.55
N ARG A 574 -19.83 8.23 13.22
CA ARG A 574 -20.99 8.51 12.36
C ARG A 574 -21.95 9.53 12.98
N GLU A 575 -22.14 9.50 14.30
CA GLU A 575 -22.95 10.49 15.01
C GLU A 575 -22.32 11.89 14.99
N VAL A 576 -21.01 12.00 15.14
CA VAL A 576 -20.30 13.29 15.25
C VAL A 576 -19.92 13.86 13.88
N LEU A 577 -19.42 13.02 12.98
CA LEU A 577 -18.86 13.45 11.69
C LEU A 577 -19.83 13.30 10.53
N GLY A 578 -20.85 12.43 10.68
CA GLY A 578 -21.87 12.19 9.66
C GLY A 578 -21.86 10.78 9.08
N THR A 579 -22.92 10.45 8.35
CA THR A 579 -23.17 9.09 7.82
C THR A 579 -22.24 8.67 6.68
N HIS A 580 -21.40 9.56 6.15
CA HIS A 580 -20.35 9.26 5.16
C HIS A 580 -19.15 8.52 5.77
N VAL A 581 -19.07 8.45 7.09
CA VAL A 581 -18.06 7.65 7.79
C VAL A 581 -18.35 6.18 7.53
N GLU A 582 -17.39 5.49 6.95
CA GLU A 582 -17.42 4.05 6.68
C GLU A 582 -16.08 3.45 7.08
N GLN A 583 -16.10 2.28 7.68
CA GLN A 583 -14.87 1.54 7.98
C GLN A 583 -14.14 1.18 6.68
N LYS A 584 -12.84 1.51 6.62
CA LYS A 584 -11.92 1.13 5.54
C LYS A 584 -10.88 0.11 5.97
N GLY A 585 -10.72 -0.07 7.25
CA GLY A 585 -9.88 -1.09 7.86
C GLY A 585 -9.97 -1.02 9.37
N SER A 586 -9.65 -2.13 10.02
CA SER A 586 -9.55 -2.19 11.48
C SER A 586 -8.44 -3.14 11.92
N LEU A 587 -7.97 -2.97 13.13
CA LEU A 587 -7.08 -3.91 13.82
C LEU A 587 -7.43 -3.87 15.30
N CYS A 588 -7.79 -5.03 15.85
CA CYS A 588 -8.12 -5.20 17.26
C CYS A 588 -7.13 -6.20 17.86
N THR A 589 -6.17 -5.69 18.61
CA THR A 589 -5.19 -6.48 19.36
C THR A 589 -5.56 -6.52 20.85
N PRO A 590 -4.89 -7.33 21.70
CA PRO A 590 -5.09 -7.26 23.13
C PRO A 590 -4.80 -5.89 23.76
N ASP A 591 -3.86 -5.12 23.16
CA ASP A 591 -3.29 -3.91 23.75
C ASP A 591 -3.93 -2.62 23.22
N TYR A 592 -4.36 -2.60 21.96
CA TYR A 592 -4.93 -1.42 21.31
C TYR A 592 -5.85 -1.79 20.15
N LEU A 593 -6.64 -0.83 19.74
CA LEU A 593 -7.40 -0.88 18.49
C LEU A 593 -6.94 0.20 17.52
N ARG A 594 -7.08 -0.09 16.24
CA ARG A 594 -6.89 0.84 15.14
C ARG A 594 -8.10 0.82 14.23
N PHE A 595 -8.60 1.99 13.89
CA PHE A 595 -9.78 2.15 13.06
C PHE A 595 -9.50 3.13 11.92
N ASP A 596 -9.56 2.64 10.69
CA ASP A 596 -9.39 3.41 9.47
C ASP A 596 -10.76 3.68 8.85
N PHE A 597 -11.09 4.94 8.58
CA PHE A 597 -12.42 5.33 8.14
C PHE A 597 -12.38 6.44 7.10
N SER A 598 -13.43 6.51 6.26
CA SER A 598 -13.61 7.59 5.27
C SER A 598 -13.94 8.90 5.94
N HIS A 599 -13.04 9.89 5.82
CA HIS A 599 -13.28 11.27 6.22
C HIS A 599 -12.27 12.21 5.55
N PHE A 600 -12.73 13.36 5.09
CA PHE A 600 -12.00 14.20 4.14
C PHE A 600 -11.16 15.28 4.77
N GLN A 601 -11.25 15.48 6.06
CA GLN A 601 -10.50 16.50 6.78
C GLN A 601 -9.96 15.93 8.09
N LYS A 602 -9.03 16.67 8.70
CA LYS A 602 -8.53 16.33 10.03
C LYS A 602 -9.67 16.44 11.04
N VAL A 603 -9.84 15.42 11.87
CA VAL A 603 -10.80 15.45 12.97
C VAL A 603 -10.27 16.39 14.05
N THR A 604 -11.09 17.34 14.46
CA THR A 604 -10.70 18.34 15.46
C THR A 604 -10.58 17.73 16.86
N PRO A 605 -9.78 18.34 17.75
CA PRO A 605 -9.69 17.87 19.14
C PRO A 605 -11.04 17.87 19.86
N GLU A 606 -11.94 18.78 19.52
CA GLU A 606 -13.29 18.89 20.07
C GLU A 606 -14.17 17.72 19.63
N GLU A 607 -14.15 17.39 18.33
CA GLU A 607 -14.85 16.23 17.77
C GLU A 607 -14.32 14.91 18.35
N LEU A 608 -12.99 14.73 18.41
CA LEU A 608 -12.38 13.56 19.05
C LEU A 608 -12.82 13.39 20.50
N ARG A 609 -12.85 14.49 21.26
CA ARG A 609 -13.32 14.48 22.64
C ARG A 609 -14.81 14.14 22.74
N GLN A 610 -15.62 14.59 21.81
CA GLN A 610 -17.03 14.24 21.74
C GLN A 610 -17.23 12.76 21.43
N VAL A 611 -16.51 12.21 20.45
CA VAL A 611 -16.50 10.78 20.13
C VAL A 611 -16.11 9.95 21.36
N GLU A 612 -14.99 10.29 22.02
CA GLU A 612 -14.51 9.60 23.24
C GLU A 612 -15.55 9.62 24.35
N ARG A 613 -16.25 10.76 24.55
CA ARG A 613 -17.33 10.87 25.54
C ARG A 613 -18.52 9.99 25.22
N ILE A 614 -18.91 9.89 23.95
CA ILE A 614 -20.02 9.04 23.49
C ILE A 614 -19.68 7.57 23.78
N VAL A 615 -18.49 7.10 23.35
CA VAL A 615 -18.04 5.72 23.59
C VAL A 615 -18.02 5.41 25.09
N ASN A 616 -17.38 6.25 25.90
CA ASN A 616 -17.32 6.05 27.35
C ASN A 616 -18.69 6.14 28.04
N ARG A 617 -19.63 6.90 27.51
CA ARG A 617 -21.02 6.91 28.01
C ARG A 617 -21.66 5.54 27.79
N ARG A 618 -21.58 4.98 26.58
CA ARG A 618 -22.12 3.65 26.24
C ARG A 618 -21.46 2.52 27.04
N ILE A 619 -20.16 2.67 27.35
CA ILE A 619 -19.45 1.74 28.23
C ILE A 619 -20.10 1.75 29.63
N ARG A 620 -20.38 2.93 30.20
CA ARG A 620 -21.02 3.06 31.51
C ARG A 620 -22.48 2.62 31.57
N GLU A 621 -23.18 2.61 30.42
CA GLU A 621 -24.53 2.09 30.26
C GLU A 621 -24.58 0.56 30.40
N ASP A 622 -23.43 -0.13 30.34
CA ASP A 622 -23.26 -1.58 30.47
C ASP A 622 -24.23 -2.37 29.60
N ILE A 623 -24.32 -2.00 28.33
CA ILE A 623 -25.22 -2.56 27.33
C ILE A 623 -24.85 -4.02 27.09
N PRO A 624 -25.76 -4.99 27.28
CA PRO A 624 -25.47 -6.40 27.02
C PRO A 624 -25.30 -6.71 25.56
N LEU A 625 -24.44 -7.69 25.24
CA LEU A 625 -24.29 -8.27 23.92
C LEU A 625 -25.58 -9.01 23.52
N GLN A 626 -26.09 -8.67 22.34
CA GLN A 626 -27.10 -9.46 21.62
C GLN A 626 -26.41 -10.10 20.43
N ASP A 627 -26.29 -11.44 20.48
CA ASP A 627 -25.57 -12.24 19.49
C ASP A 627 -26.58 -13.03 18.66
N HIS A 628 -26.87 -12.53 17.45
CA HIS A 628 -27.82 -13.12 16.54
C HIS A 628 -27.05 -13.96 15.50
N ARG A 629 -27.10 -15.28 15.61
CA ARG A 629 -26.39 -16.23 14.75
C ARG A 629 -27.31 -16.79 13.68
N ASP A 630 -26.75 -17.16 12.55
CA ASP A 630 -27.46 -17.80 11.42
C ASP A 630 -28.67 -17.03 10.91
N VAL A 631 -28.63 -15.70 10.99
CA VAL A 631 -29.72 -14.82 10.54
C VAL A 631 -29.72 -14.75 9.01
N PRO A 632 -30.85 -14.97 8.34
CA PRO A 632 -30.95 -14.73 6.91
C PRO A 632 -30.59 -13.28 6.55
N MET A 633 -29.85 -13.08 5.45
CA MET A 633 -29.33 -11.79 5.04
C MET A 633 -30.42 -10.68 4.99
N GLU A 634 -31.59 -11.02 4.47
CA GLU A 634 -32.71 -10.07 4.36
C GLU A 634 -33.31 -9.66 5.73
N GLU A 635 -33.26 -10.54 6.71
CA GLU A 635 -33.68 -10.22 8.07
C GLU A 635 -32.64 -9.36 8.79
N ALA A 636 -31.36 -9.69 8.60
CA ALA A 636 -30.25 -8.95 9.15
C ALA A 636 -30.22 -7.47 8.64
N LYS A 637 -30.53 -7.26 7.36
CA LYS A 637 -30.71 -5.91 6.80
C LYS A 637 -31.88 -5.14 7.45
N LYS A 638 -32.97 -5.83 7.77
CA LYS A 638 -34.14 -5.21 8.48
C LYS A 638 -33.80 -4.80 9.90
N LEU A 639 -32.83 -5.44 10.56
CA LEU A 639 -32.31 -5.02 11.86
C LEU A 639 -31.48 -3.73 11.77
N GLY A 640 -31.22 -3.23 10.58
CA GLY A 640 -30.37 -2.07 10.37
C GLY A 640 -28.87 -2.36 10.50
N ALA A 641 -28.48 -3.63 10.38
CA ALA A 641 -27.10 -4.05 10.52
C ALA A 641 -26.20 -3.48 9.42
N ILE A 642 -25.10 -2.87 9.82
CA ILE A 642 -24.09 -2.32 8.92
C ILE A 642 -23.20 -3.48 8.45
N ALA A 643 -23.09 -3.64 7.13
CA ALA A 643 -22.18 -4.56 6.50
C ALA A 643 -20.81 -3.89 6.30
N LEU A 644 -19.74 -4.60 6.60
CA LEU A 644 -18.40 -4.15 6.24
C LEU A 644 -18.26 -4.18 4.70
N PHE A 645 -17.80 -3.06 4.16
CA PHE A 645 -17.66 -2.92 2.73
C PHE A 645 -16.56 -3.86 2.19
N GLY A 646 -16.85 -4.60 1.11
CA GLY A 646 -15.88 -5.51 0.46
C GLY A 646 -15.80 -6.91 1.09
N GLU A 647 -16.63 -7.28 2.06
CA GLU A 647 -16.74 -8.64 2.56
C GLU A 647 -17.89 -9.39 1.88
N LYS A 648 -17.65 -10.66 1.54
CA LYS A 648 -18.69 -11.57 1.08
C LYS A 648 -19.37 -12.23 2.28
N TYR A 649 -20.64 -12.01 2.40
CA TYR A 649 -21.48 -12.67 3.37
C TYR A 649 -22.25 -13.80 2.67
N GLY A 650 -22.37 -14.94 3.33
CA GLY A 650 -23.23 -16.02 2.87
C GLY A 650 -24.73 -15.68 3.00
N ASP A 651 -25.60 -16.62 2.66
CA ASP A 651 -27.06 -16.46 2.81
C ASP A 651 -27.49 -16.24 4.26
N LYS A 652 -26.67 -16.72 5.21
CA LYS A 652 -26.83 -16.52 6.65
C LYS A 652 -25.63 -15.80 7.24
N VAL A 653 -25.89 -14.88 8.14
CA VAL A 653 -24.88 -14.00 8.75
C VAL A 653 -25.02 -13.99 10.27
N ARG A 654 -23.92 -13.63 10.95
CA ARG A 654 -23.97 -13.30 12.36
C ARG A 654 -24.07 -11.79 12.53
N VAL A 655 -25.01 -11.33 13.37
CA VAL A 655 -25.20 -9.92 13.70
C VAL A 655 -24.89 -9.71 15.19
N VAL A 656 -23.95 -8.81 15.44
CA VAL A 656 -23.56 -8.39 16.79
C VAL A 656 -24.23 -7.05 17.09
N GLN A 657 -24.98 -6.99 18.20
CA GLN A 657 -25.69 -5.78 18.58
C GLN A 657 -25.36 -5.36 20.03
N PHE A 658 -25.06 -4.06 20.18
CA PHE A 658 -24.96 -3.36 21.46
C PHE A 658 -25.85 -2.11 21.42
N GLY A 659 -27.09 -2.26 21.85
CA GLY A 659 -28.09 -1.18 21.75
C GLY A 659 -28.35 -0.76 20.31
N SER A 660 -27.95 0.46 19.96
CA SER A 660 -28.09 1.01 18.60
C SER A 660 -26.92 0.68 17.67
N SER A 661 -25.83 0.09 18.15
CA SER A 661 -24.75 -0.43 17.29
C SER A 661 -25.13 -1.83 16.84
N VAL A 662 -25.33 -2.02 15.54
CA VAL A 662 -25.76 -3.28 14.92
C VAL A 662 -24.88 -3.53 13.69
N GLU A 663 -24.08 -4.59 13.74
CA GLU A 663 -23.08 -4.84 12.68
C GLU A 663 -22.99 -6.32 12.32
N PHE A 664 -22.67 -6.61 11.07
CA PHE A 664 -22.24 -7.95 10.65
C PHE A 664 -20.84 -8.22 11.18
N CYS A 665 -20.71 -9.17 12.10
CA CYS A 665 -19.41 -9.43 12.71
C CYS A 665 -19.21 -10.87 13.12
N GLY A 666 -18.11 -11.49 12.64
CA GLY A 666 -17.65 -12.82 13.04
C GLY A 666 -16.76 -12.85 14.27
N GLY A 667 -16.36 -11.70 14.81
CA GLY A 667 -15.38 -11.56 15.90
C GLY A 667 -15.87 -11.96 17.28
N CYS A 668 -14.94 -12.05 18.23
CA CYS A 668 -15.24 -12.23 19.64
C CYS A 668 -15.47 -10.87 20.32
N HIS A 669 -16.49 -10.82 21.16
CA HIS A 669 -16.92 -9.57 21.80
C HIS A 669 -17.07 -9.71 23.30
N ALA A 670 -16.91 -8.59 24.03
CA ALA A 670 -17.24 -8.50 25.43
C ALA A 670 -18.72 -8.81 25.67
N LYS A 671 -19.06 -9.47 26.77
CA LYS A 671 -20.45 -9.85 27.08
C LYS A 671 -21.35 -8.66 27.41
N SER A 672 -20.76 -7.51 27.75
CA SER A 672 -21.42 -6.21 27.86
C SER A 672 -20.40 -5.09 27.63
N THR A 673 -20.88 -3.89 27.31
CA THR A 673 -20.01 -2.73 27.07
C THR A 673 -19.25 -2.30 28.32
N GLY A 674 -19.80 -2.53 29.54
CA GLY A 674 -19.13 -2.22 30.80
C GLY A 674 -17.81 -2.97 31.00
N ARG A 675 -17.64 -4.14 30.37
CA ARG A 675 -16.39 -4.94 30.43
C ARG A 675 -15.24 -4.34 29.61
N ILE A 676 -15.47 -3.34 28.80
CA ILE A 676 -14.44 -2.61 28.07
C ILE A 676 -13.57 -1.79 29.03
N GLY A 677 -14.16 -1.29 30.11
CA GLY A 677 -13.49 -0.37 31.04
C GLY A 677 -13.40 1.06 30.49
N LEU A 678 -12.25 1.68 30.63
CA LEU A 678 -12.00 3.02 30.10
C LEU A 678 -11.59 2.92 28.61
N PHE A 679 -12.14 3.79 27.76
CA PHE A 679 -11.73 3.98 26.36
C PHE A 679 -11.02 5.32 26.20
N ARG A 680 -9.87 5.34 25.50
CA ARG A 680 -9.11 6.56 25.19
C ARG A 680 -8.59 6.56 23.77
N ILE A 681 -8.77 7.67 23.07
CA ILE A 681 -8.15 7.93 21.78
C ILE A 681 -6.70 8.38 22.02
N VAL A 682 -5.73 7.69 21.41
CA VAL A 682 -4.30 7.97 21.53
C VAL A 682 -3.82 8.88 20.42
N SER A 683 -4.24 8.59 19.19
CA SER A 683 -3.81 9.33 17.99
C SER A 683 -4.91 9.43 16.94
N GLU A 684 -4.81 10.48 16.12
CA GLU A 684 -5.58 10.65 14.91
C GLU A 684 -4.64 11.13 13.79
N SER A 685 -4.67 10.47 12.62
CA SER A 685 -3.75 10.74 11.52
C SER A 685 -4.38 10.45 10.17
N SER A 686 -3.78 10.97 9.10
CA SER A 686 -4.11 10.59 7.73
C SER A 686 -3.33 9.35 7.32
N VAL A 687 -4.00 8.39 6.68
CA VAL A 687 -3.38 7.16 6.14
C VAL A 687 -3.27 7.22 4.63
N ALA A 688 -4.33 7.70 4.00
CA ALA A 688 -4.44 7.89 2.57
C ALA A 688 -5.39 9.05 2.29
N ALA A 689 -5.51 9.42 1.04
CA ALA A 689 -6.47 10.41 0.59
C ALA A 689 -7.90 10.04 1.01
N GLY A 690 -8.56 10.94 1.72
CA GLY A 690 -9.92 10.72 2.22
C GLY A 690 -10.06 9.62 3.28
N VAL A 691 -8.96 9.11 3.86
CA VAL A 691 -8.97 8.09 4.91
C VAL A 691 -8.21 8.57 6.13
N ARG A 692 -8.90 8.58 7.25
CA ARG A 692 -8.35 8.92 8.56
C ARG A 692 -8.18 7.66 9.39
N ARG A 693 -7.23 7.69 10.29
CA ARG A 693 -6.93 6.63 11.26
C ARG A 693 -7.08 7.15 12.67
N ILE A 694 -7.79 6.40 13.49
CA ILE A 694 -7.79 6.55 14.94
C ILE A 694 -7.10 5.32 15.54
N GLU A 695 -6.20 5.56 16.48
CA GLU A 695 -5.67 4.55 17.40
C GLU A 695 -6.22 4.84 18.79
N ALA A 696 -6.72 3.80 19.44
CA ALA A 696 -7.31 3.91 20.76
C ALA A 696 -6.94 2.70 21.63
N ILE A 697 -7.09 2.85 22.92
CA ILE A 697 -6.80 1.86 23.97
C ILE A 697 -7.98 1.71 24.90
N THR A 698 -8.12 0.51 25.47
CA THR A 698 -9.20 0.20 26.43
C THR A 698 -8.67 -0.42 27.72
N GLY A 699 -9.50 -0.48 28.74
CA GLY A 699 -9.26 -1.19 29.99
C GLY A 699 -7.93 -0.85 30.67
N GLU A 700 -7.13 -1.87 30.99
CA GLU A 700 -5.86 -1.75 31.70
C GLU A 700 -4.88 -0.79 30.98
N ALA A 701 -4.76 -0.88 29.64
CA ALA A 701 -3.90 0.01 28.86
C ALA A 701 -4.32 1.48 28.95
N ALA A 702 -5.62 1.75 29.00
CA ALA A 702 -6.15 3.09 29.18
C ALA A 702 -5.92 3.63 30.59
N GLU A 703 -6.04 2.78 31.62
CA GLU A 703 -5.74 3.14 33.02
C GLU A 703 -4.25 3.48 33.18
N GLU A 704 -3.35 2.65 32.69
CA GLU A 704 -1.89 2.89 32.74
C GLU A 704 -1.52 4.21 32.01
N SER A 705 -2.17 4.52 30.91
CA SER A 705 -2.00 5.81 30.21
C SER A 705 -2.40 7.01 31.10
N VAL A 706 -3.45 6.86 31.92
CA VAL A 706 -3.86 7.90 32.87
C VAL A 706 -2.85 8.04 33.99
N TYR A 707 -2.35 6.93 34.55
CA TYR A 707 -1.32 6.96 35.63
C TYR A 707 -0.04 7.59 35.13
N ALA A 708 0.42 7.23 33.94
CA ALA A 708 1.60 7.84 33.34
C ALA A 708 1.45 9.37 33.16
N GLN A 709 0.27 9.86 32.76
CA GLN A 709 0.01 11.29 32.68
C GLN A 709 -0.04 11.96 34.08
N GLN A 710 -0.60 11.28 35.07
CA GLN A 710 -0.61 11.76 36.47
C GLN A 710 0.81 11.89 37.00
N ASP A 711 1.69 10.92 36.74
CA ASP A 711 3.08 10.93 37.17
C ASP A 711 3.85 12.10 36.53
N VAL A 712 3.68 12.33 35.22
CA VAL A 712 4.27 13.50 34.55
C VAL A 712 3.76 14.79 35.20
N MET A 713 2.47 14.89 35.46
CA MET A 713 1.88 16.07 36.07
C MET A 713 2.40 16.28 37.53
N SER A 714 2.54 15.19 38.29
CA SER A 714 3.09 15.23 39.65
C SER A 714 4.54 15.68 39.64
N ASN A 715 5.36 15.15 38.73
CA ASN A 715 6.73 15.53 38.54
C ASN A 715 6.86 17.02 38.18
N LEU A 716 6.04 17.51 37.21
CA LEU A 716 6.03 18.93 36.87
C LEU A 716 5.65 19.82 38.06
N LYS A 717 4.64 19.42 38.86
CA LYS A 717 4.26 20.15 40.06
C LYS A 717 5.40 20.23 41.07
N SER A 718 6.19 19.16 41.22
CA SER A 718 7.32 19.13 42.15
C SER A 718 8.38 20.17 41.83
N PHE A 719 8.64 20.46 40.56
CA PHE A 719 9.57 21.51 40.14
C PHE A 719 9.08 22.92 40.50
N PHE A 720 7.79 23.09 40.71
CA PHE A 720 7.17 24.38 41.02
C PHE A 720 6.52 24.38 42.42
N ASN A 721 7.16 23.73 43.39
CA ASN A 721 6.74 23.71 44.81
C ASN A 721 5.27 23.29 45.02
N ASN A 722 4.79 22.34 44.22
CA ASN A 722 3.42 21.81 44.23
C ASN A 722 2.34 22.90 44.04
N ALA A 723 2.61 23.86 43.19
CA ALA A 723 1.70 24.95 42.90
C ALA A 723 0.30 24.45 42.49
N LYS A 724 -0.74 25.10 43.01
CA LYS A 724 -2.14 24.76 42.66
C LYS A 724 -2.47 25.06 41.19
N ASP A 725 -1.99 26.18 40.70
CA ASP A 725 -2.11 26.56 39.30
C ASP A 725 -0.73 26.51 38.61
N LEU A 726 -0.42 25.33 38.08
CA LEU A 726 0.86 25.07 37.42
C LEU A 726 1.01 25.92 36.13
N THR A 727 -0.08 26.14 35.40
CA THR A 727 -0.07 26.91 34.17
C THR A 727 0.32 28.37 34.41
N ALA A 728 -0.26 28.98 35.44
CA ALA A 728 0.06 30.36 35.81
C ALA A 728 1.51 30.50 36.25
N VAL A 729 2.05 29.54 37.04
CA VAL A 729 3.44 29.56 37.51
C VAL A 729 4.43 29.37 36.37
N ILE A 730 4.18 28.42 35.46
CA ILE A 730 5.04 28.22 34.28
C ILE A 730 5.05 29.50 33.42
N LYS A 731 3.89 30.10 33.14
CA LYS A 731 3.79 31.37 32.40
C LYS A 731 4.60 32.47 33.04
N LYS A 732 4.45 32.63 34.34
CA LYS A 732 5.22 33.61 35.11
C LYS A 732 6.74 33.38 35.02
N THR A 733 7.19 32.12 35.15
CA THR A 733 8.61 31.76 35.04
C THR A 733 9.18 32.06 33.65
N ILE A 734 8.38 31.85 32.58
CA ILE A 734 8.77 32.21 31.21
C ILE A 734 8.90 33.73 31.09
N GLU A 735 7.90 34.46 31.58
CA GLU A 735 7.94 35.97 31.56
C GLU A 735 9.12 36.51 32.38
N GLU A 736 9.42 35.96 33.57
CA GLU A 736 10.58 36.31 34.36
C GLU A 736 11.90 36.00 33.65
N ASN A 737 12.01 34.85 33.00
CA ASN A 737 13.21 34.50 32.21
C ASN A 737 13.43 35.48 31.05
N ASP A 738 12.37 35.82 30.31
CA ASP A 738 12.46 36.81 29.23
C ASP A 738 12.79 38.22 29.72
N GLY A 739 12.29 38.59 30.91
CA GLY A 739 12.67 39.80 31.61
C GLY A 739 14.15 39.83 32.00
N LEU A 740 14.64 38.73 32.59
CA LEU A 740 16.07 38.61 32.96
C LEU A 740 16.98 38.63 31.74
N LYS A 741 16.61 37.98 30.64
CA LYS A 741 17.39 38.06 29.38
C LYS A 741 17.53 39.51 28.90
N LYS A 742 16.43 40.26 28.88
CA LYS A 742 16.46 41.70 28.48
C LYS A 742 17.30 42.52 29.40
N GLN A 743 17.29 42.28 30.73
CA GLN A 743 18.13 42.96 31.69
C GLN A 743 19.61 42.65 31.45
N VAL A 744 19.94 41.38 31.24
CA VAL A 744 21.32 40.98 30.91
C VAL A 744 21.80 41.68 29.62
N GLU A 745 20.97 41.69 28.58
CA GLU A 745 21.30 42.44 27.33
C GLU A 745 21.53 43.94 27.56
N SER A 746 20.72 44.55 28.43
CA SER A 746 20.90 45.96 28.77
C SER A 746 22.23 46.22 29.52
N TYR A 747 22.52 45.36 30.53
CA TYR A 747 23.79 45.47 31.26
C TYR A 747 25.01 45.22 30.34
N VAL A 748 24.92 44.27 29.44
CA VAL A 748 25.99 44.04 28.44
C VAL A 748 26.19 45.27 27.56
N LYS A 749 25.11 45.91 27.10
CA LYS A 749 25.19 47.14 26.31
C LYS A 749 25.84 48.28 27.09
N GLU A 750 25.46 48.48 28.35
CA GLU A 750 26.07 49.53 29.20
C GLU A 750 27.57 49.27 29.42
N GLN A 751 27.95 48.01 29.72
CA GLN A 751 29.36 47.64 29.86
C GLN A 751 30.15 47.85 28.55
N LEU A 752 29.54 47.55 27.41
CA LEU A 752 30.17 47.74 26.09
C LEU A 752 30.40 49.21 25.80
N VAL A 753 29.46 50.09 26.14
CA VAL A 753 29.63 51.55 26.00
C VAL A 753 30.80 52.03 26.88
N ALA A 754 30.84 51.63 28.15
CA ALA A 754 31.94 51.99 29.07
C ALA A 754 33.29 51.42 28.58
N LEU A 755 33.30 50.19 28.06
CA LEU A 755 34.51 49.59 27.49
C LEU A 755 34.95 50.31 26.22
N ARG A 756 34.03 50.66 25.33
CA ARG A 756 34.30 51.47 24.13
C ARG A 756 35.01 52.75 24.47
N ASP A 757 34.49 53.52 25.44
CA ASP A 757 35.02 54.79 25.82
C ASP A 757 36.45 54.68 26.46
N LYS A 758 36.67 53.65 27.27
CA LYS A 758 37.96 53.24 27.79
C LYS A 758 38.96 52.87 26.70
N LEU A 759 38.49 52.05 25.69
CA LEU A 759 39.37 51.67 24.59
C LEU A 759 39.75 52.81 23.68
N VAL A 760 38.83 53.72 23.38
CA VAL A 760 39.08 54.92 22.63
C VAL A 760 40.12 55.80 23.37
N ALA A 761 40.00 55.99 24.71
CA ALA A 761 40.95 56.76 25.52
C ALA A 761 42.31 56.04 25.66
N SER A 762 42.40 54.74 25.51
CA SER A 762 43.67 54.00 25.60
C SER A 762 44.41 53.82 24.27
N ALA A 763 43.92 54.43 23.21
CA ALA A 763 44.55 54.39 21.89
C ALA A 763 45.98 54.98 21.93
N THR A 764 46.93 54.19 21.41
CA THR A 764 48.34 54.58 21.34
C THR A 764 48.77 54.79 19.89
N ASP A 765 49.53 55.87 19.60
CA ASP A 765 50.08 56.07 18.28
C ASP A 765 51.40 55.32 18.13
N VAL A 766 51.53 54.47 17.13
CA VAL A 766 52.73 53.71 16.82
C VAL A 766 52.97 53.85 15.31
N ASP A 767 53.96 54.54 14.89
CA ASP A 767 54.37 54.81 13.49
C ASP A 767 53.19 55.30 12.60
N GLY A 768 52.40 56.28 13.17
CA GLY A 768 51.26 56.87 12.50
C GLY A 768 50.05 55.95 12.42
N VAL A 769 50.01 54.84 13.17
CA VAL A 769 48.87 53.96 13.33
C VAL A 769 48.33 54.03 14.77
N ARG A 770 47.04 54.36 14.91
CA ARG A 770 46.35 54.43 16.20
C ARG A 770 45.93 53.02 16.61
N LEU A 771 46.78 52.44 17.48
CA LEU A 771 46.59 51.06 17.91
C LEU A 771 45.64 50.91 19.12
N ILE A 772 44.61 50.06 19.01
CA ILE A 772 43.80 49.62 20.14
C ILE A 772 43.84 48.09 20.18
N LYS A 773 44.47 47.54 21.20
CA LYS A 773 44.49 46.08 21.44
C LYS A 773 43.92 45.75 22.80
N TYR A 774 43.08 44.82 22.89
CA TYR A 774 42.45 44.41 24.15
C TYR A 774 41.94 42.98 24.14
N VAL A 775 42.19 42.24 25.21
CA VAL A 775 41.55 40.96 25.47
C VAL A 775 40.44 41.18 26.48
N ILE A 776 39.21 40.91 26.06
CA ILE A 776 38.02 41.09 26.89
C ILE A 776 37.99 39.97 27.92
N PRO A 777 38.04 40.29 29.23
CA PRO A 777 38.21 39.29 30.29
C PRO A 777 36.94 38.46 30.57
N THR A 778 35.77 38.91 30.10
CA THR A 778 34.48 38.27 30.29
C THR A 778 34.01 37.60 29.03
N ALA A 779 33.27 36.47 29.17
CA ALA A 779 32.62 35.86 28.03
C ALA A 779 31.59 36.82 27.42
N ILE A 780 31.65 37.01 26.10
CA ILE A 780 30.80 37.95 25.39
C ILE A 780 30.36 37.37 24.05
N GLU A 781 29.14 37.69 23.66
CA GLU A 781 28.57 37.28 22.37
C GLU A 781 29.41 37.84 21.20
N PRO A 782 29.69 37.03 20.16
CA PRO A 782 30.48 37.46 19.00
C PRO A 782 29.94 38.69 18.30
N ASN A 783 28.63 38.85 18.22
CA ASN A 783 27.99 40.03 17.65
C ASN A 783 28.25 41.31 18.46
N ALA A 784 28.28 41.19 19.80
CA ALA A 784 28.55 42.31 20.67
C ALA A 784 30.01 42.82 20.54
N VAL A 785 30.98 41.92 20.33
CA VAL A 785 32.38 42.28 20.04
C VAL A 785 32.49 42.97 18.68
N LYS A 786 31.76 42.47 17.68
CA LYS A 786 31.66 43.09 16.37
C LYS A 786 31.10 44.51 16.47
N ASP A 787 30.03 44.72 17.18
CA ASP A 787 29.40 46.03 17.39
C ASP A 787 30.33 46.96 18.12
N LEU A 788 31.08 46.50 19.13
CA LEU A 788 32.11 47.25 19.82
C LEU A 788 33.20 47.74 18.84
N ALA A 789 33.71 46.88 17.98
CA ALA A 789 34.71 47.20 16.97
C ALA A 789 34.21 48.28 16.00
N PHE A 790 32.96 48.16 15.52
CA PHE A 790 32.36 49.18 14.66
C PHE A 790 32.11 50.51 15.39
N GLN A 791 31.68 50.49 16.65
CA GLN A 791 31.50 51.71 17.45
C GLN A 791 32.83 52.42 17.69
N VAL A 792 33.92 51.72 18.04
CA VAL A 792 35.26 52.28 18.19
C VAL A 792 35.75 52.87 16.88
N SER A 793 35.59 52.17 15.74
CA SER A 793 35.94 52.70 14.41
C SER A 793 35.11 53.92 14.00
N GLY A 794 33.86 54.01 14.44
CA GLY A 794 32.99 55.17 14.20
C GLY A 794 33.48 56.46 14.91
N ILE A 795 34.09 56.28 16.11
CA ILE A 795 34.65 57.40 16.86
C ILE A 795 36.07 57.78 16.36
N LEU A 796 36.82 56.76 15.95
CA LEU A 796 38.21 56.94 15.44
C LEU A 796 38.28 56.41 14.00
N PRO A 797 37.74 57.12 13.00
CA PRO A 797 37.54 56.60 11.65
C PRO A 797 38.85 56.55 10.80
N ASN A 798 39.89 57.19 11.19
CA ASN A 798 41.18 57.30 10.45
C ASN A 798 42.31 56.70 11.26
N ASP A 799 43.28 56.12 10.55
CA ASP A 799 44.57 55.65 11.07
C ASP A 799 44.41 54.61 12.24
N THR A 800 43.34 53.90 12.29
CA THR A 800 42.99 53.02 13.45
C THR A 800 43.08 51.57 13.12
N LEU A 801 43.79 50.85 13.98
CA LEU A 801 43.85 49.40 14.03
C LEU A 801 43.29 48.91 15.38
N CYS A 802 42.14 48.21 15.35
CA CYS A 802 41.59 47.58 16.55
C CYS A 802 41.79 46.06 16.48
N VAL A 803 42.29 45.45 17.54
CA VAL A 803 42.50 44.03 17.69
C VAL A 803 41.90 43.58 19.01
N PHE A 804 40.81 42.80 18.95
CA PHE A 804 40.10 42.29 20.12
C PHE A 804 40.19 40.79 20.22
N GLY A 805 40.59 40.30 21.38
CA GLY A 805 40.41 38.91 21.78
C GLY A 805 39.22 38.80 22.71
N SER A 806 38.41 37.81 22.54
CA SER A 806 37.25 37.49 23.42
C SER A 806 37.02 36.03 23.53
N THR A 807 36.18 35.59 24.46
CA THR A 807 35.72 34.21 24.57
C THR A 807 34.20 34.16 24.62
N HIS A 808 33.63 33.15 24.01
CA HIS A 808 32.22 32.84 24.10
C HIS A 808 32.06 31.33 24.26
N GLU A 809 31.32 30.87 25.27
CA GLU A 809 31.17 29.44 25.61
C GLU A 809 32.50 28.66 25.67
N GLY A 810 33.54 29.32 26.23
CA GLY A 810 34.89 28.75 26.35
C GLY A 810 35.69 28.71 25.03
N LYS A 811 35.14 29.18 23.93
CA LYS A 811 35.82 29.25 22.64
C LYS A 811 36.42 30.67 22.39
N PRO A 812 37.68 30.78 21.95
CA PRO A 812 38.27 32.06 21.64
C PRO A 812 37.77 32.64 20.31
N LEU A 813 37.62 33.96 20.30
CA LEU A 813 37.28 34.74 19.14
C LEU A 813 38.32 35.89 19.01
N LEU A 814 38.92 35.99 17.82
CA LEU A 814 39.80 37.09 17.45
C LEU A 814 39.06 38.00 16.47
N THR A 815 39.02 39.30 16.72
CA THR A 815 38.35 40.28 15.89
C THR A 815 39.36 41.41 15.53
N VAL A 816 39.47 41.70 14.25
CA VAL A 816 40.35 42.73 13.71
C VAL A 816 39.56 43.71 12.86
N MET A 817 39.69 44.98 13.18
CA MET A 817 39.10 46.10 12.44
C MET A 817 40.22 47.10 12.05
N ILE A 818 40.26 47.50 10.78
CA ILE A 818 41.23 48.41 10.21
C ILE A 818 40.49 49.54 9.51
N SER A 819 40.88 50.82 9.79
CA SER A 819 40.30 51.97 9.10
C SER A 819 40.58 51.89 7.59
N LYS A 820 39.64 52.38 6.76
CA LYS A 820 39.76 52.32 5.30
C LYS A 820 41.05 52.99 4.73
N ASN A 821 41.45 54.12 5.28
CA ASN A 821 42.67 54.83 4.84
C ASN A 821 43.92 53.96 5.10
N LEU A 822 44.02 53.20 6.18
CA LEU A 822 45.13 52.26 6.42
C LEU A 822 45.13 51.06 5.49
N VAL A 823 43.95 50.55 5.11
CA VAL A 823 43.82 49.49 4.09
C VAL A 823 44.35 49.92 2.75
N GLU A 824 44.13 51.24 2.37
CA GLU A 824 44.60 51.84 1.11
C GLU A 824 46.06 52.21 1.15
N SER A 825 46.51 52.96 2.21
CA SER A 825 47.85 53.52 2.29
C SER A 825 48.95 52.52 2.67
N LYS A 826 48.67 51.68 3.68
CA LYS A 826 49.60 50.63 4.14
C LYS A 826 49.34 49.28 3.62
N LYS A 827 48.31 49.05 2.74
CA LYS A 827 47.89 47.79 2.17
C LYS A 827 47.58 46.67 3.21
N LEU A 828 47.15 47.11 4.40
CA LEU A 828 46.77 46.18 5.47
C LEU A 828 45.52 45.43 5.12
N ASN A 829 45.46 44.15 5.49
CA ASN A 829 44.29 43.28 5.23
C ASN A 829 43.93 42.48 6.49
N ALA A 830 42.81 42.82 7.14
CA ALA A 830 42.33 42.15 8.36
C ALA A 830 42.15 40.67 8.17
N GLY A 831 41.64 40.22 6.98
CA GLY A 831 41.43 38.79 6.67
C GLY A 831 42.71 37.97 6.62
N GLN A 832 43.83 38.58 6.18
CA GLN A 832 45.16 37.96 6.16
C GLN A 832 45.74 37.89 7.58
N LEU A 833 45.69 39.01 8.31
CA LEU A 833 46.19 39.11 9.68
C LEU A 833 45.50 38.09 10.61
N VAL A 834 44.17 38.01 10.51
CA VAL A 834 43.38 37.08 11.32
C VAL A 834 43.73 35.63 10.99
N ARG A 835 43.92 35.25 9.71
CA ARG A 835 44.26 33.88 9.33
C ARG A 835 45.60 33.41 9.91
N GLU A 836 46.60 34.26 9.92
CA GLU A 836 47.92 33.92 10.47
C GLU A 836 47.87 33.81 12.00
N ALA A 837 47.19 34.73 12.68
CA ALA A 837 47.07 34.72 14.12
C ALA A 837 46.15 33.65 14.65
N ALA A 838 45.15 33.23 13.89
CA ALA A 838 44.19 32.17 14.28
C ALA A 838 44.82 30.79 14.51
N LYS A 839 46.00 30.56 13.93
CA LYS A 839 46.79 29.33 14.16
C LYS A 839 47.10 29.13 15.64
N LEU A 840 47.37 30.25 16.37
CA LEU A 840 47.73 30.24 17.81
C LEU A 840 46.54 29.85 18.72
N ILE A 841 45.32 30.06 18.25
CA ILE A 841 44.10 29.64 18.96
C ILE A 841 43.51 28.32 18.41
N LYS A 842 44.29 27.56 17.59
CA LYS A 842 43.87 26.37 16.90
C LYS A 842 42.55 26.57 16.12
N GLY A 843 42.47 27.64 15.39
CA GLY A 843 41.29 28.12 14.73
C GLY A 843 41.50 28.54 13.29
N GLY A 844 40.47 29.12 12.72
CA GLY A 844 40.46 29.66 11.38
C GLY A 844 39.46 30.81 11.26
N GLY A 845 39.65 31.63 10.26
CA GLY A 845 38.77 32.80 10.03
C GLY A 845 39.08 33.52 8.75
N GLY A 846 38.44 34.67 8.58
CA GLY A 846 38.61 35.53 7.43
C GLY A 846 37.63 36.68 7.47
N GLY A 847 37.62 37.47 6.40
CA GLY A 847 36.75 38.62 6.27
C GLY A 847 37.23 39.58 5.20
N ALA A 848 36.63 40.77 5.18
CA ALA A 848 37.01 41.84 4.30
C ALA A 848 38.34 42.49 4.72
N PRO A 849 39.05 43.25 3.85
CA PRO A 849 40.29 43.94 4.22
C PRO A 849 40.19 44.84 5.43
N HIS A 850 39.06 45.47 5.69
CA HIS A 850 38.81 46.37 6.81
C HIS A 850 38.24 45.71 8.06
N PHE A 851 37.68 44.46 7.97
CA PHE A 851 37.09 43.74 9.10
C PHE A 851 37.17 42.25 8.91
N ALA A 852 37.69 41.55 9.90
CA ALA A 852 37.74 40.08 9.88
C ALA A 852 37.65 39.49 11.28
N THR A 853 37.18 38.26 11.37
CA THR A 853 37.09 37.49 12.61
C THR A 853 37.63 36.08 12.44
N ALA A 854 38.16 35.48 13.51
CA ALA A 854 38.50 34.07 13.57
C ALA A 854 38.03 33.46 14.89
N GLY A 855 37.48 32.27 14.79
CA GLY A 855 37.17 31.44 15.96
C GLY A 855 38.20 30.31 16.12
N GLY A 856 38.40 29.84 17.37
CA GLY A 856 39.35 28.78 17.68
C GLY A 856 38.84 27.81 18.73
N LYS A 857 39.69 26.83 19.06
CA LYS A 857 39.39 25.79 20.06
C LYS A 857 40.25 25.91 21.32
N ASP A 858 41.26 26.82 21.32
CA ASP A 858 42.25 26.97 22.39
C ASP A 858 42.34 28.41 22.83
N ALA A 859 41.68 28.71 23.93
CA ALA A 859 41.68 30.09 24.48
C ALA A 859 43.02 30.52 25.11
N SER A 860 43.91 29.59 25.47
CA SER A 860 45.21 29.90 26.08
C SER A 860 46.14 30.68 25.14
N GLY A 861 45.95 30.53 23.81
CA GLY A 861 46.73 31.26 22.79
C GLY A 861 46.16 32.62 22.41
N LEU A 862 45.07 33.08 23.04
CA LEU A 862 44.33 34.28 22.60
C LEU A 862 45.15 35.58 22.76
N GLU A 863 45.87 35.76 23.85
CA GLU A 863 46.73 36.93 24.06
C GLU A 863 47.89 36.99 23.04
N GLU A 864 48.51 35.82 22.79
CA GLU A 864 49.55 35.71 21.76
C GLU A 864 48.99 35.97 20.34
N ALA A 865 47.76 35.52 20.07
CA ALA A 865 47.11 35.79 18.78
C ALA A 865 46.84 37.27 18.58
N VAL A 866 46.38 38.01 19.60
CA VAL A 866 46.20 39.48 19.58
C VAL A 866 47.54 40.19 19.34
N LYS A 867 48.61 39.81 20.06
CA LYS A 867 49.95 40.30 19.85
C LYS A 867 50.46 40.03 18.43
N LYS A 868 50.29 38.81 17.93
CA LYS A 868 50.71 38.42 16.58
C LYS A 868 50.08 39.29 15.48
N VAL A 869 48.78 39.61 15.62
CA VAL A 869 48.10 40.53 14.68
C VAL A 869 48.76 41.87 14.67
N VAL A 870 49.07 42.42 15.87
CA VAL A 870 49.73 43.74 16.01
C VAL A 870 51.12 43.71 15.38
N ASP A 871 51.96 42.70 15.71
CA ASP A 871 53.34 42.58 15.17
C ASP A 871 53.31 42.46 13.63
N LEU A 872 52.37 41.71 13.07
CA LEU A 872 52.23 41.58 11.61
C LEU A 872 51.67 42.83 10.90
N ALA A 873 50.91 43.64 11.61
CA ALA A 873 50.34 44.87 11.03
C ALA A 873 51.30 46.06 11.08
N LEU A 874 52.26 46.05 12.01
CA LEU A 874 53.26 47.14 12.21
C LEU A 874 54.63 46.77 11.65
N ALA A 875 54.90 45.58 11.20
CA ALA A 875 56.10 45.17 10.46
C ALA A 875 56.05 45.68 9.03
#